data_ec9a2b5722c79eefb8b4df0a14bbb51c
#
_entry.id   ec9a2b5722c79eefb8b4df0a14bbb51c
#
_cell.length_a   1.000
_cell.length_b   1.000
_cell.length_c   1.000
_cell.angle_alpha   90.00
_cell.angle_beta   90.00
_cell.angle_gamma   90.00
#
_symmetry.space_group_name_H-M   'P 1'
#
loop_
_entity.id
_entity.type
_entity.pdbx_description
1 polymer ?
#
loop_
_entity_poly.entity_id
_entity_poly.type
_entity_poly.pdbx_seq_one_letter_code
_entity_poly.pdbx_strand_id
1 'polypeptide(L)'
;MTLFAYFSSSLQPGSRLSYAQRAMVAVLCVMPFTALAQDTADDGSTVIYPAEYFTEWQPITAQDMLARIPGQDASGPGRGGGGPPGGFTGNPTRGGRGLGAGSSGTEIMINGKRTAGKNQSASSLLGRIAASQVQEIQIIRGTSGELDVRGSSQVINVILLEELSSSSISYEAAVNYAQDDTINPGGTVALNGQRGSFDYLLTLRSQPRYSNELNNESSILGDFSPNDTVIEERTRDGENNELSFNLGYAFTDNSRLQVNGLFAQRDAPTDVERVTTDLRTNPVGLLVEREALPNERDNWEFGGDYEYTFANGARFKLLGIANHDDNASQRQRFQRFADNSEELNLFLDTKAITEERIVRGSYTFDLFESQSVELGMERAQTTLDSKLQLGSLFGTGAPNPAVGGLPNVRVSNANSVVEEIRVEPFAIHNWRINPQLTLESSLLYETSEITQSGDVSNQRDFDFIKPKFDLRYDITPTFQVRGTIERIVNQLSFADFVAANDDQDNDSNTLAGNANLRQQTQWRYSLNSEYRLPNDVGVLSAEFFYADHEDVIDWLDVSTSETNLVSVNGNIGDGVEYGANLNASIRMGMIGLPNLLVNSTLNVQDSEVMDPFLGIERRFRFYQRGRFTLTTRHDIPQWRFNWGIQYFDRIDGGMFMYDLQDFEWTVGDPFHGVFAEIRDRRGITYRLDVRQTSDGAQCRERWRFDGRLSDGILEELEYRCTHGGVQPSFTVTGTF
;
A
#
# COMPACT_ATOMS: atom_id res chain seq x y z
N MET A 1 -34.79 20.85 8.49
CA MET A 1 -35.40 20.58 7.17
C MET A 1 -34.91 21.51 6.05
N THR A 2 -34.41 22.70 6.33
CA THR A 2 -33.97 23.69 5.32
C THR A 2 -32.49 23.52 4.93
N LEU A 3 -31.65 22.88 5.76
CA LEU A 3 -30.25 22.58 5.44
C LEU A 3 -30.08 21.46 4.40
N PHE A 4 -30.98 20.48 4.39
CA PHE A 4 -30.97 19.37 3.41
C PHE A 4 -31.22 19.82 1.96
N ALA A 5 -31.89 20.94 1.76
CA ALA A 5 -32.12 21.49 0.42
C ALA A 5 -30.86 22.15 -0.19
N TYR A 6 -29.90 22.53 0.64
CA TYR A 6 -28.63 23.09 0.17
C TYR A 6 -27.66 21.99 -0.31
N PHE A 7 -27.74 20.80 0.29
CA PHE A 7 -26.95 19.64 -0.13
C PHE A 7 -27.31 19.10 -1.53
N SER A 8 -28.58 19.26 -1.95
CA SER A 8 -29.02 18.82 -3.28
C SER A 8 -28.74 19.84 -4.39
N SER A 9 -28.44 21.10 -4.08
CA SER A 9 -28.24 22.16 -5.07
C SER A 9 -26.76 22.44 -5.40
N SER A 10 -25.81 21.99 -4.59
CA SER A 10 -24.37 22.08 -4.90
C SER A 10 -23.86 20.91 -5.75
N LEU A 11 -24.64 19.83 -5.88
CA LEU A 11 -24.39 18.73 -6.83
C LEU A 11 -25.01 19.04 -8.18
N GLN A 12 -24.73 20.20 -8.78
CA GLN A 12 -25.02 20.40 -10.19
C GLN A 12 -24.08 19.53 -11.04
N PRO A 13 -24.61 18.70 -11.98
CA PRO A 13 -23.82 17.98 -12.98
C PRO A 13 -23.32 18.99 -14.02
N GLY A 14 -22.22 19.67 -13.73
CA GLY A 14 -21.73 20.75 -14.55
C GLY A 14 -20.24 21.06 -14.38
N SER A 15 -19.42 20.19 -13.77
CA SER A 15 -17.99 20.31 -13.89
C SER A 15 -17.62 20.06 -15.36
N ARG A 16 -17.37 21.13 -16.09
CA ARG A 16 -16.86 21.07 -17.47
C ARG A 16 -15.51 20.39 -17.40
N LEU A 17 -15.45 19.13 -17.85
CA LEU A 17 -14.19 18.44 -18.18
C LEU A 17 -13.31 19.45 -18.94
N SER A 18 -12.09 19.65 -18.47
CA SER A 18 -11.12 20.51 -19.14
C SER A 18 -10.90 20.02 -20.57
N TYR A 19 -10.50 20.89 -21.48
CA TYR A 19 -10.25 20.53 -22.88
C TYR A 19 -9.27 19.37 -23.04
N ALA A 20 -8.35 19.18 -22.11
CA ALA A 20 -7.43 18.04 -22.04
C ALA A 20 -8.15 16.70 -21.76
N GLN A 21 -9.18 16.69 -20.93
CA GLN A 21 -9.99 15.50 -20.62
C GLN A 21 -10.89 15.08 -21.80
N ARG A 22 -11.35 16.03 -22.62
CA ARG A 22 -12.16 15.72 -23.81
C ARG A 22 -11.35 15.18 -24.99
N ALA A 23 -10.09 15.57 -25.12
CA ALA A 23 -9.21 15.08 -26.16
C ALA A 23 -8.78 13.62 -25.95
N MET A 24 -8.73 13.16 -24.70
CA MET A 24 -8.22 11.83 -24.35
C MET A 24 -9.25 10.70 -24.55
N VAL A 25 -10.54 10.97 -24.38
CA VAL A 25 -11.61 9.98 -24.63
C VAL A 25 -11.79 9.68 -26.12
N ALA A 26 -11.42 10.60 -27.01
CA ALA A 26 -11.58 10.44 -28.47
C ALA A 26 -10.48 9.58 -29.12
N VAL A 27 -9.33 9.35 -28.46
CA VAL A 27 -8.21 8.59 -29.05
C VAL A 27 -8.37 7.08 -28.90
N LEU A 28 -9.23 6.61 -28.01
CA LEU A 28 -9.40 5.17 -27.71
C LEU A 28 -10.36 4.41 -28.65
N CYS A 29 -11.04 5.07 -29.58
CA CYS A 29 -12.15 4.46 -30.31
C CYS A 29 -11.92 4.11 -31.79
N VAL A 30 -10.76 4.38 -32.43
CA VAL A 30 -10.61 4.07 -33.84
C VAL A 30 -9.22 3.54 -34.18
N MET A 31 -9.06 2.24 -34.32
CA MET A 31 -7.99 1.63 -35.14
C MET A 31 -8.48 0.38 -35.90
N PRO A 32 -8.19 0.27 -37.20
CA PRO A 32 -8.45 -0.95 -37.97
C PRO A 32 -7.31 -1.97 -37.81
N PHE A 33 -7.68 -3.24 -37.65
CA PHE A 33 -6.80 -4.35 -37.41
C PHE A 33 -6.25 -5.00 -38.65
N THR A 34 -4.93 -5.17 -38.74
CA THR A 34 -4.30 -6.19 -39.57
C THR A 34 -3.24 -6.87 -38.76
N ALA A 35 -3.43 -8.18 -38.45
CA ALA A 35 -2.55 -8.98 -37.61
C ALA A 35 -1.43 -9.63 -38.44
N LEU A 36 -0.20 -9.55 -37.96
CA LEU A 36 0.91 -10.41 -38.31
C LEU A 36 1.46 -11.03 -37.01
N ALA A 37 1.63 -12.34 -37.01
CA ALA A 37 1.97 -13.14 -35.85
C ALA A 37 3.48 -13.06 -35.51
N GLN A 38 3.79 -13.07 -34.23
CA GLN A 38 5.13 -13.20 -33.67
C GLN A 38 5.24 -14.52 -32.86
N ASP A 39 6.39 -15.18 -32.92
CA ASP A 39 6.64 -16.45 -32.24
C ASP A 39 6.53 -16.28 -30.70
N THR A 40 5.63 -17.05 -30.10
CA THR A 40 5.45 -17.20 -28.66
C THR A 40 5.85 -18.60 -28.25
N ALA A 41 6.38 -18.76 -27.02
CA ALA A 41 6.64 -20.04 -26.40
C ALA A 41 5.40 -20.97 -26.44
N ASP A 42 5.61 -22.25 -26.39
CA ASP A 42 4.73 -23.38 -26.76
C ASP A 42 3.29 -23.38 -26.19
N ASP A 43 2.93 -22.45 -25.26
CA ASP A 43 1.57 -22.38 -24.69
C ASP A 43 0.90 -20.99 -24.76
N GLY A 44 1.56 -19.98 -25.32
CA GLY A 44 1.01 -18.62 -25.46
C GLY A 44 0.77 -17.82 -24.15
N SER A 45 0.99 -18.45 -22.98
CA SER A 45 0.77 -17.83 -21.67
C SER A 45 1.96 -17.04 -21.16
N THR A 46 3.15 -17.35 -21.64
CA THR A 46 4.41 -16.75 -21.21
C THR A 46 5.02 -15.91 -22.32
N VAL A 47 5.37 -14.68 -21.99
CA VAL A 47 6.14 -13.78 -22.89
C VAL A 47 7.55 -13.66 -22.33
N ILE A 48 8.54 -14.04 -23.15
CA ILE A 48 9.95 -14.08 -22.77
C ILE A 48 10.68 -12.88 -23.35
N TYR A 49 11.39 -12.14 -22.50
CA TYR A 49 12.28 -11.04 -22.85
C TYR A 49 13.72 -11.44 -22.53
N PRO A 50 14.50 -11.93 -23.51
CA PRO A 50 15.89 -12.30 -23.30
C PRO A 50 16.76 -11.08 -22.99
N ALA A 51 17.91 -11.27 -22.35
CA ALA A 51 18.81 -10.17 -21.99
C ALA A 51 19.22 -9.29 -23.18
N GLU A 52 19.30 -9.89 -24.39
CA GLU A 52 19.63 -9.19 -25.63
C GLU A 52 18.62 -8.11 -26.00
N TYR A 53 17.33 -8.31 -25.68
CA TYR A 53 16.26 -7.33 -25.90
C TYR A 53 16.57 -5.98 -25.25
N PHE A 54 17.27 -5.99 -24.12
CA PHE A 54 17.57 -4.78 -23.34
C PHE A 54 18.89 -4.12 -23.69
N THR A 55 19.67 -4.69 -24.60
CA THR A 55 21.05 -4.26 -24.89
C THR A 55 21.12 -2.79 -25.36
N GLU A 56 20.12 -2.34 -26.12
CA GLU A 56 20.05 -0.96 -26.62
C GLU A 56 20.00 0.06 -25.47
N TRP A 57 19.28 -0.25 -24.40
CA TRP A 57 19.07 0.66 -23.27
C TRP A 57 20.11 0.51 -22.15
N GLN A 58 20.96 -0.51 -22.22
CA GLN A 58 22.03 -0.78 -21.25
C GLN A 58 21.56 -0.69 -19.78
N PRO A 59 20.57 -1.45 -19.32
CA PRO A 59 20.08 -1.42 -17.95
C PRO A 59 21.19 -1.79 -16.96
N ILE A 60 21.10 -1.31 -15.70
CA ILE A 60 22.02 -1.65 -14.63
C ILE A 60 21.48 -2.78 -13.78
N THR A 61 20.17 -2.76 -13.51
CA THR A 61 19.50 -3.70 -12.63
C THR A 61 18.37 -4.43 -13.36
N ALA A 62 17.90 -5.54 -12.78
CA ALA A 62 16.71 -6.23 -13.27
C ALA A 62 15.47 -5.34 -13.22
N GLN A 63 15.39 -4.41 -12.26
CA GLN A 63 14.31 -3.42 -12.20
C GLN A 63 14.37 -2.44 -13.39
N ASP A 64 15.56 -2.03 -13.81
CA ASP A 64 15.71 -1.19 -15.01
C ASP A 64 15.28 -1.93 -16.27
N MET A 65 15.52 -3.25 -16.34
CA MET A 65 15.02 -4.08 -17.44
C MET A 65 13.49 -4.12 -17.43
N LEU A 66 12.88 -4.41 -16.26
CA LEU A 66 11.43 -4.48 -16.12
C LEU A 66 10.73 -3.18 -16.50
N ALA A 67 11.29 -2.03 -16.11
CA ALA A 67 10.75 -0.71 -16.45
C ALA A 67 10.70 -0.39 -17.96
N ARG A 68 11.28 -1.24 -18.79
CA ARG A 68 11.29 -1.12 -20.25
C ARG A 68 10.38 -2.12 -20.96
N ILE A 69 9.73 -3.00 -20.20
CA ILE A 69 8.76 -3.95 -20.74
C ILE A 69 7.38 -3.27 -20.77
N PRO A 70 6.70 -3.22 -21.92
CA PRO A 70 5.34 -2.70 -21.97
C PRO A 70 4.39 -3.50 -21.10
N GLY A 71 3.49 -2.80 -20.39
CA GLY A 71 2.56 -3.40 -19.44
C GLY A 71 3.14 -3.63 -18.05
N GLN A 72 4.41 -3.25 -17.84
CA GLN A 72 5.01 -3.22 -16.50
C GLN A 72 5.14 -1.76 -16.06
N ASP A 73 4.56 -1.43 -14.90
CA ASP A 73 4.63 -0.07 -14.38
C ASP A 73 6.07 0.30 -14.01
N ALA A 74 6.60 1.33 -14.65
CA ALA A 74 7.88 1.93 -14.29
C ALA A 74 7.86 2.57 -12.89
N SER A 75 6.70 2.77 -12.33
CA SER A 75 6.45 3.23 -10.97
C SER A 75 6.29 2.08 -9.97
N GLY A 76 6.95 0.93 -10.23
CA GLY A 76 6.97 -0.19 -9.28
C GLY A 76 7.28 0.27 -7.86
N PRO A 77 6.72 -0.36 -6.81
CA PRO A 77 6.79 0.06 -5.41
C PRO A 77 8.20 0.07 -4.79
N GLY A 78 9.25 0.21 -5.57
CA GLY A 78 10.65 0.22 -5.15
C GLY A 78 11.44 1.50 -5.38
N ARG A 79 10.95 2.45 -6.18
CA ARG A 79 11.60 3.77 -6.34
C ARG A 79 10.70 4.86 -5.78
N GLY A 80 10.83 5.10 -4.48
CA GLY A 80 10.29 6.30 -3.82
C GLY A 80 8.78 6.46 -3.97
N GLY A 81 8.02 5.38 -3.74
CA GLY A 81 6.59 5.44 -3.57
C GLY A 81 6.21 6.01 -2.22
N GLY A 82 6.61 7.24 -1.93
CA GLY A 82 5.83 8.06 -1.04
C GLY A 82 4.61 8.48 -1.85
N GLY A 83 3.43 7.99 -1.55
CA GLY A 83 2.21 8.74 -1.81
C GLY A 83 2.39 10.14 -1.24
N PRO A 84 1.56 11.11 -1.63
CA PRO A 84 1.64 12.42 -1.04
C PRO A 84 1.63 12.30 0.48
N PRO A 85 2.44 13.13 1.20
CA PRO A 85 2.37 13.20 2.64
C PRO A 85 0.90 13.39 3.05
N GLY A 86 0.38 12.56 3.97
CA GLY A 86 -1.03 12.60 4.35
C GLY A 86 -2.01 11.95 3.36
N GLY A 87 -1.53 11.25 2.34
CA GLY A 87 -2.39 10.48 1.45
C GLY A 87 -3.01 9.29 2.19
N PHE A 88 -4.21 9.48 2.72
CA PHE A 88 -5.07 8.38 3.11
C PHE A 88 -5.31 7.53 1.87
N THR A 89 -4.62 6.42 1.77
CA THR A 89 -5.02 5.38 0.81
C THR A 89 -6.33 4.84 1.36
N GLY A 90 -7.41 5.18 0.68
CA GLY A 90 -8.72 4.70 1.02
C GLY A 90 -8.69 3.20 1.23
N ASN A 91 -9.22 2.79 2.37
CA ASN A 91 -9.25 1.43 2.89
C ASN A 91 -7.86 0.76 2.82
N PRO A 92 -7.01 0.84 3.87
CA PRO A 92 -5.87 -0.02 3.91
C PRO A 92 -6.44 -1.43 3.74
N THR A 93 -6.10 -2.09 2.63
CA THR A 93 -6.32 -3.54 2.51
C THR A 93 -5.71 -4.09 3.78
N ARG A 94 -6.57 -4.33 4.78
CA ARG A 94 -6.19 -4.69 6.15
C ARG A 94 -5.24 -5.84 5.98
N GLY A 95 -3.97 -5.60 6.26
CA GLY A 95 -2.86 -6.41 5.83
C GLY A 95 -3.13 -7.87 6.16
N GLY A 96 -3.27 -8.68 5.11
CA GLY A 96 -3.62 -10.07 5.29
C GLY A 96 -2.60 -10.74 6.20
N ARG A 97 -3.07 -11.23 7.34
CA ARG A 97 -2.29 -12.10 8.20
C ARG A 97 -2.19 -13.46 7.52
N GLY A 98 -1.03 -14.10 7.58
CA GLY A 98 -0.78 -15.33 6.84
C GLY A 98 -0.28 -15.08 5.41
N LEU A 99 -0.02 -16.15 4.68
CA LEU A 99 0.49 -16.12 3.30
C LEU A 99 -0.62 -16.23 2.24
N GLY A 100 -1.84 -16.53 2.67
CA GLY A 100 -2.99 -16.77 1.81
C GLY A 100 -3.81 -15.54 1.44
N ALA A 101 -3.56 -14.40 2.05
CA ALA A 101 -4.31 -13.18 1.76
C ALA A 101 -4.00 -12.71 0.34
N GLY A 102 -4.95 -12.90 -0.55
CA GLY A 102 -4.85 -12.68 -1.98
C GLY A 102 -4.28 -11.31 -2.33
N SER A 103 -3.04 -11.30 -2.79
CA SER A 103 -2.56 -10.19 -3.58
C SER A 103 -3.14 -10.37 -4.98
N SER A 104 -4.19 -9.64 -5.32
CA SER A 104 -4.70 -9.55 -6.70
C SER A 104 -3.71 -8.82 -7.64
N GLY A 105 -2.46 -8.62 -7.19
CA GLY A 105 -1.40 -7.91 -7.89
C GLY A 105 -0.46 -8.80 -8.69
N THR A 106 0.49 -8.14 -9.36
CA THR A 106 1.62 -8.79 -10.05
C THR A 106 2.57 -9.40 -9.03
N GLU A 107 2.83 -10.69 -9.12
CA GLU A 107 3.82 -11.38 -8.30
C GLU A 107 5.18 -11.44 -9.00
N ILE A 108 6.25 -11.25 -8.23
CA ILE A 108 7.62 -11.29 -8.74
C ILE A 108 8.32 -12.51 -8.18
N MET A 109 8.94 -13.30 -9.07
CA MET A 109 9.72 -14.48 -8.76
C MET A 109 11.14 -14.35 -9.27
N ILE A 110 12.07 -15.06 -8.65
CA ILE A 110 13.46 -15.17 -9.09
C ILE A 110 13.75 -16.66 -9.27
N ASN A 111 14.16 -17.06 -10.50
CA ASN A 111 14.37 -18.45 -10.88
C ASN A 111 13.16 -19.36 -10.56
N GLY A 112 11.94 -18.86 -10.85
CA GLY A 112 10.68 -19.56 -10.58
C GLY A 112 10.28 -19.64 -9.12
N LYS A 113 10.89 -18.86 -8.22
CA LYS A 113 10.71 -18.97 -6.78
C LYS A 113 10.26 -17.66 -6.14
N ARG A 114 9.28 -17.78 -5.28
CA ARG A 114 8.83 -16.70 -4.41
C ARG A 114 9.78 -16.54 -3.23
N THR A 115 10.08 -15.31 -2.85
CA THR A 115 10.81 -15.05 -1.61
C THR A 115 9.89 -15.29 -0.40
N ALA A 116 10.38 -16.07 0.57
CA ALA A 116 9.66 -16.36 1.81
C ALA A 116 9.82 -15.18 2.78
N GLY A 117 9.01 -14.14 2.63
CA GLY A 117 9.03 -12.97 3.53
C GLY A 117 7.82 -12.08 3.29
N LYS A 118 7.31 -11.44 4.32
CA LYS A 118 6.22 -10.49 4.24
C LYS A 118 6.69 -9.05 4.04
N ASN A 119 7.79 -8.70 4.69
CA ASN A 119 8.33 -7.33 4.71
C ASN A 119 9.36 -7.07 3.61
N GLN A 120 9.87 -8.12 2.96
CA GLN A 120 10.74 -8.00 1.78
C GLN A 120 9.90 -8.05 0.51
N SER A 121 9.63 -6.90 -0.10
CA SER A 121 8.98 -6.91 -1.42
C SER A 121 9.94 -7.43 -2.49
N ALA A 122 9.46 -8.33 -3.33
CA ALA A 122 10.25 -8.85 -4.45
C ALA A 122 10.68 -7.74 -5.43
N SER A 123 9.92 -6.64 -5.56
CA SER A 123 10.30 -5.46 -6.34
C SER A 123 11.55 -4.77 -5.77
N SER A 124 11.72 -4.73 -4.45
CA SER A 124 12.95 -4.19 -3.84
C SER A 124 14.16 -5.05 -4.13
N LEU A 125 13.99 -6.36 -4.36
CA LEU A 125 15.07 -7.28 -4.74
C LEU A 125 15.55 -7.03 -6.16
N LEU A 126 14.65 -6.72 -7.10
CA LEU A 126 15.01 -6.48 -8.51
C LEU A 126 15.97 -5.30 -8.69
N GLY A 127 15.86 -4.26 -7.86
CA GLY A 127 16.79 -3.13 -7.86
C GLY A 127 18.22 -3.50 -7.41
N ARG A 128 18.41 -4.68 -6.82
CA ARG A 128 19.67 -5.17 -6.26
C ARG A 128 20.34 -6.23 -7.15
N ILE A 129 19.61 -6.79 -8.11
CA ILE A 129 20.12 -7.77 -9.07
C ILE A 129 20.72 -7.01 -10.27
N ALA A 130 22.00 -7.24 -10.55
CA ALA A 130 22.63 -6.64 -11.71
C ALA A 130 22.02 -7.18 -13.02
N ALA A 131 21.73 -6.30 -13.98
CA ALA A 131 21.18 -6.70 -15.27
C ALA A 131 22.07 -7.71 -16.02
N SER A 132 23.39 -7.67 -15.79
CA SER A 132 24.36 -8.63 -16.35
C SER A 132 24.21 -10.05 -15.81
N GLN A 133 23.48 -10.24 -14.73
CA GLN A 133 23.19 -11.57 -14.14
C GLN A 133 21.85 -12.14 -14.64
N VAL A 134 21.04 -11.33 -15.32
CA VAL A 134 19.74 -11.75 -15.83
C VAL A 134 19.92 -12.43 -17.17
N GLN A 135 19.40 -13.65 -17.31
CA GLN A 135 19.32 -14.36 -18.57
C GLN A 135 18.12 -13.90 -19.37
N GLU A 136 16.95 -13.82 -18.71
CA GLU A 136 15.69 -13.39 -19.32
C GLU A 136 14.68 -12.96 -18.25
N ILE A 137 13.69 -12.20 -18.66
CA ILE A 137 12.50 -11.88 -17.87
C ILE A 137 11.28 -12.53 -18.53
N GLN A 138 10.57 -13.35 -17.80
CA GLN A 138 9.36 -14.03 -18.24
C GLN A 138 8.13 -13.32 -17.64
N ILE A 139 7.20 -12.90 -18.48
CA ILE A 139 5.90 -12.37 -18.07
C ILE A 139 4.87 -13.47 -18.28
N ILE A 140 4.44 -14.06 -17.17
CA ILE A 140 3.50 -15.18 -17.17
C ILE A 140 2.11 -14.64 -16.88
N ARG A 141 1.18 -14.88 -17.78
CA ARG A 141 -0.19 -14.38 -17.73
C ARG A 141 -1.12 -15.48 -17.20
N GLY A 142 -1.53 -15.32 -15.96
CA GLY A 142 -2.32 -16.34 -15.27
C GLY A 142 -1.47 -17.38 -14.56
N THR A 143 -2.12 -18.35 -13.95
CA THR A 143 -1.45 -19.40 -13.19
C THR A 143 -0.83 -20.42 -14.12
N SER A 144 0.45 -20.68 -13.98
CA SER A 144 1.07 -21.88 -14.53
C SER A 144 1.19 -22.88 -13.39
N GLY A 145 0.73 -24.12 -13.61
CA GLY A 145 0.81 -25.21 -12.61
C GLY A 145 2.24 -25.56 -12.18
N GLU A 146 3.25 -25.02 -12.88
CA GLU A 146 4.66 -25.23 -12.57
C GLU A 146 5.20 -24.24 -11.53
N LEU A 147 4.55 -23.09 -11.33
CA LEU A 147 4.99 -22.06 -10.39
C LEU A 147 4.09 -22.01 -9.17
N ASP A 148 4.70 -21.81 -8.00
CA ASP A 148 3.99 -21.63 -6.72
C ASP A 148 3.34 -20.25 -6.65
N VAL A 149 2.37 -20.01 -7.55
CA VAL A 149 1.68 -18.72 -7.67
C VAL A 149 0.19 -18.94 -7.47
N ARG A 150 -0.36 -18.26 -6.47
CA ARG A 150 -1.77 -18.34 -6.13
C ARG A 150 -2.48 -17.07 -6.50
N GLY A 151 -3.42 -17.19 -7.42
CA GLY A 151 -4.38 -16.13 -7.66
C GLY A 151 -3.84 -14.83 -8.21
N SER A 152 -2.57 -14.77 -8.60
CA SER A 152 -2.00 -13.57 -9.21
C SER A 152 -2.55 -13.39 -10.62
N SER A 153 -2.86 -12.14 -10.96
CA SER A 153 -3.27 -11.81 -12.33
C SER A 153 -2.11 -11.97 -13.33
N GLN A 154 -0.88 -11.76 -12.85
CA GLN A 154 0.35 -11.81 -13.63
C GLN A 154 1.52 -12.20 -12.73
N VAL A 155 2.47 -12.94 -13.28
CA VAL A 155 3.73 -13.30 -12.63
C VAL A 155 4.89 -12.79 -13.46
N ILE A 156 5.83 -12.11 -12.82
CA ILE A 156 7.10 -11.72 -13.40
C ILE A 156 8.16 -12.66 -12.83
N ASN A 157 8.74 -13.51 -13.70
CA ASN A 157 9.80 -14.41 -13.30
C ASN A 157 11.13 -13.96 -13.90
N VAL A 158 12.08 -13.58 -13.05
CA VAL A 158 13.42 -13.17 -13.46
C VAL A 158 14.34 -14.39 -13.39
N ILE A 159 14.79 -14.87 -14.55
CA ILE A 159 15.71 -15.99 -14.67
C ILE A 159 17.15 -15.46 -14.67
N LEU A 160 17.95 -15.95 -13.75
CA LEU A 160 19.37 -15.61 -13.64
C LEU A 160 20.24 -16.63 -14.38
N LEU A 161 21.41 -16.21 -14.84
CA LEU A 161 22.41 -17.06 -15.49
C LEU A 161 22.89 -18.16 -14.53
N GLU A 162 22.81 -19.41 -14.93
CA GLU A 162 23.16 -20.57 -14.08
C GLU A 162 24.68 -20.76 -13.83
N GLU A 163 25.55 -20.23 -14.71
CA GLU A 163 27.00 -20.50 -14.69
C GLU A 163 27.85 -19.43 -14.02
N LEU A 164 27.26 -18.48 -13.33
CA LEU A 164 28.04 -17.42 -12.72
C LEU A 164 28.56 -17.79 -11.32
N SER A 165 29.83 -18.24 -11.26
CA SER A 165 30.66 -18.10 -10.05
C SER A 165 31.10 -16.63 -9.87
N SER A 166 30.16 -15.69 -9.99
CA SER A 166 30.44 -14.26 -9.90
C SER A 166 29.68 -13.63 -8.75
N SER A 167 30.35 -12.73 -8.07
CA SER A 167 29.72 -11.81 -7.11
C SER A 167 29.64 -10.43 -7.71
N SER A 168 28.60 -9.70 -7.43
CA SER A 168 28.45 -8.30 -7.79
C SER A 168 28.08 -7.47 -6.58
N ILE A 169 28.59 -6.26 -6.53
CA ILE A 169 28.23 -5.26 -5.54
C ILE A 169 27.45 -4.17 -6.25
N SER A 170 26.21 -3.93 -5.82
CA SER A 170 25.44 -2.76 -6.22
C SER A 170 25.42 -1.74 -5.11
N TYR A 171 25.44 -0.46 -5.48
CA TYR A 171 25.33 0.64 -4.53
C TYR A 171 24.42 1.72 -5.06
N GLU A 172 23.74 2.38 -4.14
CA GLU A 172 22.96 3.58 -4.36
C GLU A 172 23.31 4.60 -3.27
N ALA A 173 23.57 5.83 -3.66
CA ALA A 173 23.70 6.97 -2.76
C ALA A 173 22.68 8.01 -3.19
N ALA A 174 21.88 8.49 -2.26
CA ALA A 174 20.81 9.45 -2.52
C ALA A 174 20.94 10.65 -1.59
N VAL A 175 20.53 11.81 -2.08
CA VAL A 175 20.39 13.03 -1.29
C VAL A 175 19.02 13.62 -1.61
N ASN A 176 18.21 13.80 -0.58
CA ASN A 176 16.91 14.44 -0.66
C ASN A 176 17.00 15.86 -0.09
N TYR A 177 16.27 16.77 -0.69
CA TYR A 177 16.18 18.18 -0.25
C TYR A 177 14.73 18.48 0.14
N ALA A 178 14.54 19.03 1.33
CA ALA A 178 13.23 19.39 1.87
C ALA A 178 12.95 20.91 1.73
N GLN A 179 11.69 21.32 1.95
CA GLN A 179 11.28 22.72 1.76
C GLN A 179 11.90 23.71 2.75
N ASP A 180 12.38 23.22 3.88
CA ASP A 180 13.08 23.99 4.92
C ASP A 180 14.60 24.03 4.73
N ASP A 181 15.08 23.73 3.51
CA ASP A 181 16.49 23.65 3.12
C ASP A 181 17.28 22.49 3.77
N THR A 182 16.61 21.56 4.45
CA THR A 182 17.27 20.39 5.04
C THR A 182 17.72 19.40 3.97
N ILE A 183 18.98 18.95 4.08
CA ILE A 183 19.59 17.96 3.19
C ILE A 183 19.65 16.63 3.92
N ASN A 184 19.04 15.62 3.33
CA ASN A 184 18.91 14.31 3.94
C ASN A 184 19.57 13.22 3.07
N PRO A 185 20.81 12.76 3.45
CA PRO A 185 21.53 11.73 2.71
C PRO A 185 21.07 10.33 3.09
N GLY A 186 21.08 9.42 2.11
CA GLY A 186 20.81 8.02 2.31
C GLY A 186 21.55 7.14 1.32
N GLY A 187 21.48 5.82 1.50
CA GLY A 187 22.10 4.90 0.55
C GLY A 187 21.82 3.44 0.84
N THR A 188 22.16 2.63 -0.14
CA THR A 188 22.03 1.17 -0.09
C THR A 188 23.29 0.55 -0.67
N VAL A 189 23.77 -0.52 -0.04
CA VAL A 189 24.82 -1.39 -0.59
C VAL A 189 24.29 -2.81 -0.54
N ALA A 190 24.38 -3.51 -1.67
CA ALA A 190 24.01 -4.91 -1.75
C ALA A 190 25.12 -5.74 -2.38
N LEU A 191 25.41 -6.89 -1.79
CA LEU A 191 26.29 -7.93 -2.30
C LEU A 191 25.44 -9.11 -2.70
N ASN A 192 25.49 -9.50 -3.96
CA ASN A 192 24.82 -10.68 -4.46
C ASN A 192 25.80 -11.58 -5.20
N GLY A 193 25.50 -12.87 -5.26
CA GLY A 193 26.31 -13.81 -6.01
C GLY A 193 25.89 -15.25 -5.83
N GLN A 194 26.52 -16.10 -6.62
CA GLN A 194 26.38 -17.55 -6.57
C GLN A 194 27.76 -18.21 -6.54
N ARG A 195 27.92 -19.24 -5.73
CA ARG A 195 29.14 -20.06 -5.67
C ARG A 195 28.76 -21.54 -5.57
N GLY A 196 28.79 -22.22 -6.71
CA GLY A 196 28.31 -23.60 -6.79
C GLY A 196 26.83 -23.67 -6.43
N SER A 197 26.47 -24.54 -5.48
CA SER A 197 25.09 -24.72 -5.01
C SER A 197 24.60 -23.64 -4.03
N PHE A 198 25.42 -22.65 -3.70
CA PHE A 198 25.11 -21.60 -2.72
C PHE A 198 24.88 -20.27 -3.43
N ASP A 199 23.71 -19.67 -3.24
CA ASP A 199 23.36 -18.31 -3.67
C ASP A 199 23.11 -17.41 -2.46
N TYR A 200 23.47 -16.15 -2.59
CA TYR A 200 23.36 -15.18 -1.53
C TYR A 200 23.05 -13.77 -2.04
N LEU A 201 22.26 -13.05 -1.27
CA LEU A 201 22.03 -11.62 -1.38
C LEU A 201 22.07 -11.03 0.03
N LEU A 202 22.98 -10.10 0.26
CA LEU A 202 23.13 -9.35 1.51
C LEU A 202 22.94 -7.86 1.22
N THR A 203 22.15 -7.16 2.02
CA THR A 203 21.88 -5.73 1.81
C THR A 203 21.97 -4.96 3.11
N LEU A 204 22.64 -3.82 3.03
CA LEU A 204 22.64 -2.75 4.03
C LEU A 204 21.98 -1.52 3.42
N ARG A 205 21.01 -0.95 4.11
CA ARG A 205 20.28 0.23 3.67
C ARG A 205 20.16 1.22 4.83
N SER A 206 20.45 2.47 4.53
CA SER A 206 20.13 3.60 5.38
C SER A 206 19.45 4.65 4.52
N GLN A 207 18.15 4.81 4.69
CA GLN A 207 17.34 5.78 3.92
C GLN A 207 16.44 6.54 4.88
N PRO A 208 16.97 7.56 5.53
CA PRO A 208 16.19 8.40 6.43
C PRO A 208 15.03 9.06 5.66
N ARG A 209 13.93 9.28 6.36
CA ARG A 209 12.71 9.90 5.82
C ARG A 209 12.50 11.23 6.52
N TYR A 210 12.97 12.27 5.90
CA TYR A 210 12.72 13.63 6.37
C TYR A 210 11.50 14.22 5.67
N SER A 211 10.62 14.87 6.43
CA SER A 211 9.55 15.72 5.89
C SER A 211 9.36 16.93 6.78
N ASN A 212 9.21 18.09 6.16
CA ASN A 212 8.73 19.30 6.78
C ASN A 212 7.43 19.68 6.09
N GLU A 213 6.36 19.88 6.85
CA GLU A 213 5.02 20.16 6.36
C GLU A 213 4.51 21.43 7.01
N LEU A 214 3.94 22.33 6.20
CA LEU A 214 3.29 23.53 6.65
C LEU A 214 1.78 23.38 6.51
N ASN A 215 1.07 23.50 7.61
CA ASN A 215 -0.38 23.44 7.69
C ASN A 215 -0.94 24.82 7.96
N ASN A 216 -1.93 25.22 7.16
CA ASN A 216 -2.70 26.42 7.37
C ASN A 216 -4.17 26.04 7.55
N GLU A 217 -4.76 26.42 8.66
CA GLU A 217 -6.15 26.17 8.97
C GLU A 217 -6.88 27.47 9.28
N SER A 218 -8.14 27.54 8.91
CA SER A 218 -9.06 28.60 9.29
C SER A 218 -10.41 28.01 9.64
N SER A 219 -11.05 28.54 10.67
CA SER A 219 -12.35 28.04 11.10
C SER A 219 -13.37 29.17 11.31
N ILE A 220 -14.64 28.79 11.17
CA ILE A 220 -15.80 29.64 11.46
C ILE A 220 -16.76 28.85 12.33
N LEU A 221 -17.46 29.55 13.21
CA LEU A 221 -18.49 28.95 14.07
C LEU A 221 -19.76 28.62 13.29
N GLY A 222 -20.67 27.87 13.89
CA GLY A 222 -21.94 27.48 13.28
C GLY A 222 -22.88 28.63 12.91
N ASP A 223 -22.67 29.81 13.46
CA ASP A 223 -23.34 31.05 13.07
C ASP A 223 -22.61 31.81 11.94
N PHE A 224 -21.55 31.24 11.39
CA PHE A 224 -20.66 31.76 10.33
C PHE A 224 -19.80 32.97 10.78
N SER A 225 -19.68 33.24 12.06
CA SER A 225 -18.71 34.21 12.58
C SER A 225 -17.30 33.59 12.58
N PRO A 226 -16.23 34.40 12.41
CA PRO A 226 -14.86 33.93 12.50
C PRO A 226 -14.57 33.26 13.86
N ASN A 227 -13.94 32.10 13.86
CA ASN A 227 -13.51 31.42 15.07
C ASN A 227 -12.01 31.61 15.30
N ASP A 228 -11.16 30.96 14.53
CA ASP A 228 -9.72 31.03 14.66
C ASP A 228 -8.96 30.83 13.33
N THR A 229 -7.64 31.00 13.42
CA THR A 229 -6.71 30.54 12.39
C THR A 229 -5.56 29.79 13.06
N VAL A 230 -5.11 28.67 12.46
CA VAL A 230 -3.99 27.86 12.94
C VAL A 230 -2.90 27.83 11.89
N ILE A 231 -1.67 28.12 12.31
CA ILE A 231 -0.46 27.85 11.52
C ILE A 231 0.32 26.79 12.27
N GLU A 232 0.57 25.67 11.60
CA GLU A 232 1.31 24.54 12.16
C GLU A 232 2.46 24.16 11.23
N GLU A 233 3.66 24.06 11.77
CA GLU A 233 4.81 23.47 11.14
C GLU A 233 5.09 22.11 11.79
N ARG A 234 5.18 21.06 10.95
CA ARG A 234 5.41 19.69 11.38
C ARG A 234 6.67 19.15 10.72
N THR A 235 7.68 18.86 11.52
CA THR A 235 8.95 18.31 11.06
C THR A 235 9.12 16.88 11.57
N ARG A 236 9.24 15.93 10.65
CA ARG A 236 9.59 14.54 10.94
C ARG A 236 11.02 14.28 10.48
N ASP A 237 11.88 13.89 11.42
CA ASP A 237 13.26 13.52 11.14
C ASP A 237 13.44 12.00 11.36
N GLY A 238 13.01 11.24 10.36
CA GLY A 238 12.89 9.78 10.46
C GLY A 238 14.16 9.04 10.05
N GLU A 239 14.61 8.12 10.89
CA GLU A 239 15.63 7.14 10.57
C GLU A 239 15.01 5.85 10.02
N ASN A 240 15.67 5.22 9.02
CA ASN A 240 15.28 3.94 8.47
C ASN A 240 16.53 3.16 8.08
N ASN A 241 17.00 2.33 9.01
CA ASN A 241 18.20 1.50 8.86
C ASN A 241 17.78 0.03 8.74
N GLU A 242 18.27 -0.67 7.73
CA GLU A 242 17.87 -2.04 7.42
C GLU A 242 19.09 -2.90 7.06
N LEU A 243 19.17 -4.08 7.66
CA LEU A 243 20.00 -5.20 7.25
C LEU A 243 19.10 -6.32 6.77
N SER A 244 19.29 -6.79 5.55
CA SER A 244 18.57 -7.96 5.05
C SER A 244 19.48 -8.94 4.33
N PHE A 245 19.10 -10.23 4.36
CA PHE A 245 19.79 -11.28 3.64
C PHE A 245 18.83 -12.31 3.06
N ASN A 246 19.23 -12.91 1.94
CA ASN A 246 18.59 -14.07 1.34
C ASN A 246 19.68 -15.07 0.97
N LEU A 247 19.57 -16.28 1.46
CA LEU A 247 20.55 -17.36 1.28
C LEU A 247 19.84 -18.58 0.72
N GLY A 248 20.37 -19.15 -0.35
CA GLY A 248 19.84 -20.37 -0.94
C GLY A 248 20.94 -21.45 -1.02
N TYR A 249 20.56 -22.70 -0.78
CA TYR A 249 21.46 -23.83 -0.91
C TYR A 249 20.75 -25.03 -1.59
N ALA A 250 21.24 -25.43 -2.74
CA ALA A 250 20.81 -26.64 -3.43
C ALA A 250 21.64 -27.84 -2.94
N PHE A 251 21.01 -28.75 -2.18
CA PHE A 251 21.64 -29.97 -1.71
C PHE A 251 21.86 -30.95 -2.88
N THR A 252 20.85 -31.01 -3.75
CA THR A 252 20.82 -31.76 -5.01
C THR A 252 20.00 -30.98 -6.02
N ASP A 253 19.96 -31.43 -7.27
CA ASP A 253 19.10 -30.80 -8.31
C ASP A 253 17.60 -30.81 -7.92
N ASN A 254 17.22 -31.72 -7.04
CA ASN A 254 15.82 -31.91 -6.61
C ASN A 254 15.52 -31.36 -5.19
N SER A 255 16.49 -30.80 -4.50
CA SER A 255 16.36 -30.42 -3.09
C SER A 255 17.04 -29.10 -2.80
N ARG A 256 16.28 -28.12 -2.32
CA ARG A 256 16.77 -26.76 -2.02
C ARG A 256 16.21 -26.24 -0.71
N LEU A 257 17.03 -25.50 0.00
CA LEU A 257 16.67 -24.69 1.18
C LEU A 257 16.91 -23.22 0.86
N GLN A 258 15.96 -22.36 1.23
CA GLN A 258 16.14 -20.91 1.25
C GLN A 258 15.91 -20.39 2.67
N VAL A 259 16.70 -19.40 3.06
CA VAL A 259 16.57 -18.71 4.35
C VAL A 259 16.75 -17.22 4.10
N ASN A 260 15.85 -16.42 4.66
CA ASN A 260 15.91 -14.98 4.59
C ASN A 260 15.75 -14.36 5.97
N GLY A 261 16.33 -13.20 6.15
CA GLY A 261 16.19 -12.41 7.36
C GLY A 261 16.20 -10.92 7.07
N LEU A 262 15.52 -10.19 7.93
CA LEU A 262 15.42 -8.74 7.93
C LEU A 262 15.55 -8.25 9.37
N PHE A 263 16.33 -7.20 9.57
CA PHE A 263 16.40 -6.41 10.80
C PHE A 263 16.29 -4.94 10.40
N ALA A 264 15.36 -4.23 10.97
CA ALA A 264 15.16 -2.82 10.67
C ALA A 264 14.84 -2.01 11.92
N GLN A 265 15.43 -0.84 11.99
CA GLN A 265 15.10 0.23 12.90
C GLN A 265 14.47 1.36 12.08
N ARG A 266 13.29 1.83 12.49
CA ARG A 266 12.48 2.80 11.73
C ARG A 266 11.90 3.86 12.66
N ASP A 267 12.78 4.64 13.24
CA ASP A 267 12.39 5.71 14.15
C ASP A 267 11.85 6.90 13.33
N ALA A 268 10.80 7.53 13.82
CA ALA A 268 10.15 8.64 13.12
C ALA A 268 9.76 9.76 14.09
N PRO A 269 10.72 10.29 14.89
CA PRO A 269 10.42 11.40 15.79
C PRO A 269 9.87 12.58 14.99
N THR A 270 8.89 13.25 15.58
CA THR A 270 8.19 14.38 14.95
C THR A 270 8.11 15.52 15.96
N ASP A 271 8.46 16.72 15.52
CA ASP A 271 8.25 17.96 16.25
C ASP A 271 7.17 18.80 15.56
N VAL A 272 6.31 19.42 16.35
CA VAL A 272 5.23 20.28 15.86
C VAL A 272 5.29 21.62 16.59
N GLU A 273 5.29 22.69 15.83
CA GLU A 273 5.09 24.04 16.33
C GLU A 273 3.75 24.58 15.80
N ARG A 274 2.88 25.05 16.72
CA ARG A 274 1.53 25.48 16.38
C ARG A 274 1.22 26.84 16.99
N VAL A 275 0.64 27.72 16.18
CA VAL A 275 0.15 29.03 16.62
C VAL A 275 -1.32 29.12 16.23
N THR A 276 -2.19 29.19 17.25
CA THR A 276 -3.62 29.46 17.09
C THR A 276 -3.92 30.90 17.43
N THR A 277 -4.63 31.59 16.53
CA THR A 277 -5.11 32.96 16.72
C THR A 277 -6.61 32.95 16.90
N ASP A 278 -7.09 33.21 18.12
CA ASP A 278 -8.52 33.29 18.46
C ASP A 278 -9.09 34.62 17.98
N LEU A 279 -9.95 34.57 16.97
CA LEU A 279 -10.59 35.75 16.37
C LEU A 279 -11.85 36.21 17.10
N ARG A 280 -12.32 35.48 18.10
CA ARG A 280 -13.51 35.81 18.91
C ARG A 280 -13.22 36.85 19.97
N THR A 281 -11.96 37.07 20.30
CA THR A 281 -11.53 37.97 21.37
C THR A 281 -10.99 39.29 20.83
N ASN A 282 -11.13 40.35 21.61
CA ASN A 282 -10.53 41.67 21.29
C ASN A 282 -9.80 42.25 22.53
N PRO A 283 -8.46 42.37 22.54
CA PRO A 283 -7.56 41.97 21.44
C PRO A 283 -7.59 40.47 21.17
N VAL A 284 -7.19 40.06 19.96
CA VAL A 284 -7.11 38.66 19.56
C VAL A 284 -6.25 37.86 20.52
N GLY A 285 -6.71 36.66 20.89
CA GLY A 285 -5.98 35.71 21.73
C GLY A 285 -4.92 34.97 20.90
N LEU A 286 -3.78 34.65 21.50
CA LEU A 286 -2.77 33.78 20.92
C LEU A 286 -2.54 32.59 21.83
N LEU A 287 -2.60 31.40 21.25
CA LEU A 287 -2.15 30.16 21.87
C LEU A 287 -0.97 29.63 21.07
N VAL A 288 0.16 29.43 21.73
CA VAL A 288 1.35 28.85 21.13
C VAL A 288 1.58 27.49 21.77
N GLU A 289 1.67 26.45 20.96
CA GLU A 289 1.90 25.09 21.41
C GLU A 289 3.09 24.47 20.68
N ARG A 290 3.81 23.62 21.39
CA ARG A 290 4.84 22.75 20.85
C ARG A 290 4.49 21.32 21.18
N GLU A 291 4.60 20.40 20.21
CA GLU A 291 4.50 18.99 20.48
C GLU A 291 5.82 18.28 20.17
N ALA A 292 6.21 17.36 21.02
CA ALA A 292 7.27 16.40 20.79
C ALA A 292 6.65 15.00 20.69
N LEU A 293 6.90 14.33 19.57
CA LEU A 293 6.41 12.98 19.30
C LEU A 293 7.58 12.03 19.04
N PRO A 294 8.37 11.66 20.08
CA PRO A 294 9.38 10.62 19.92
C PRO A 294 8.71 9.31 19.52
N ASN A 295 9.34 8.61 18.58
CA ASN A 295 8.91 7.31 18.10
C ASN A 295 10.12 6.42 17.84
N GLU A 296 10.08 5.21 18.40
CA GLU A 296 11.07 4.16 18.22
C GLU A 296 10.36 2.91 17.69
N ARG A 297 10.89 2.33 16.62
CA ARG A 297 10.33 1.12 16.04
C ARG A 297 11.41 0.18 15.56
N ASP A 298 11.49 -0.97 16.22
CA ASP A 298 12.37 -2.07 15.86
C ASP A 298 11.56 -3.24 15.29
N ASN A 299 12.02 -3.77 14.17
CA ASN A 299 11.42 -4.98 13.64
C ASN A 299 12.45 -5.99 13.13
N TRP A 300 12.13 -7.28 13.27
CA TRP A 300 12.87 -8.36 12.63
C TRP A 300 11.93 -9.40 12.04
N GLU A 301 12.41 -10.03 10.98
CA GLU A 301 11.73 -11.13 10.31
C GLU A 301 12.73 -12.21 9.94
N PHE A 302 12.38 -13.46 10.17
CA PHE A 302 13.06 -14.63 9.65
C PHE A 302 12.07 -15.49 8.88
N GLY A 303 12.45 -15.86 7.66
CA GLY A 303 11.71 -16.78 6.83
C GLY A 303 12.60 -17.87 6.28
N GLY A 304 12.00 -18.97 5.88
CA GLY A 304 12.71 -20.02 5.16
C GLY A 304 11.74 -21.00 4.54
N ASP A 305 12.17 -21.59 3.45
CA ASP A 305 11.44 -22.66 2.79
C ASP A 305 12.37 -23.79 2.35
N TYR A 306 11.86 -25.01 2.42
CA TYR A 306 12.47 -26.20 1.90
C TYR A 306 11.60 -26.81 0.82
N GLU A 307 12.18 -27.07 -0.33
CA GLU A 307 11.50 -27.69 -1.47
C GLU A 307 12.19 -28.97 -1.86
N TYR A 308 11.39 -30.01 -2.17
CA TYR A 308 11.85 -31.28 -2.67
C TYR A 308 10.98 -31.75 -3.85
N THR A 309 11.62 -31.98 -4.99
CA THR A 309 10.98 -32.53 -6.19
C THR A 309 11.22 -34.02 -6.29
N PHE A 310 10.17 -34.80 -6.29
CA PHE A 310 10.23 -36.28 -6.40
C PHE A 310 10.53 -36.73 -7.85
N ALA A 311 11.00 -37.94 -8.01
CA ALA A 311 11.32 -38.51 -9.33
C ALA A 311 10.11 -38.59 -10.28
N ASN A 312 8.88 -38.59 -9.76
CA ASN A 312 7.63 -38.54 -10.52
C ASN A 312 7.15 -37.10 -10.85
N GLY A 313 7.96 -36.09 -10.59
CA GLY A 313 7.62 -34.68 -10.81
C GLY A 313 6.81 -34.03 -9.68
N ALA A 314 6.30 -34.82 -8.72
CA ALA A 314 5.59 -34.22 -7.57
C ALA A 314 6.53 -33.39 -6.70
N ARG A 315 6.00 -32.32 -6.09
CA ARG A 315 6.78 -31.35 -5.30
C ARG A 315 6.20 -31.21 -3.89
N PHE A 316 7.08 -31.31 -2.91
CA PHE A 316 6.78 -30.99 -1.51
C PHE A 316 7.45 -29.67 -1.14
N LYS A 317 6.72 -28.78 -0.48
CA LYS A 317 7.24 -27.52 0.04
C LYS A 317 6.84 -27.33 1.50
N LEU A 318 7.80 -26.95 2.33
CA LEU A 318 7.59 -26.55 3.71
C LEU A 318 8.13 -25.14 3.88
N LEU A 319 7.33 -24.24 4.42
CA LEU A 319 7.67 -22.83 4.63
C LEU A 319 7.40 -22.45 6.07
N GLY A 320 8.30 -21.63 6.65
CA GLY A 320 8.15 -21.03 7.98
C GLY A 320 8.51 -19.55 7.96
N ILE A 321 7.76 -18.73 8.70
CA ILE A 321 8.03 -17.31 8.93
C ILE A 321 7.83 -17.00 10.40
N ALA A 322 8.72 -16.19 10.97
CA ALA A 322 8.55 -15.56 12.25
C ALA A 322 8.93 -14.09 12.14
N ASN A 323 8.07 -13.19 12.63
CA ASN A 323 8.33 -11.77 12.69
C ASN A 323 7.98 -11.18 14.05
N HIS A 324 8.58 -10.03 14.34
CA HIS A 324 8.38 -9.25 15.54
C HIS A 324 8.51 -7.77 15.18
N ASP A 325 7.57 -6.96 15.64
CA ASP A 325 7.53 -5.51 15.44
C ASP A 325 7.24 -4.86 16.80
N ASP A 326 8.19 -4.13 17.36
CA ASP A 326 8.07 -3.36 18.62
C ASP A 326 8.01 -1.87 18.26
N ASN A 327 6.88 -1.23 18.51
CA ASN A 327 6.66 0.17 18.25
C ASN A 327 6.30 0.89 19.54
N ALA A 328 7.11 1.87 19.92
CA ALA A 328 6.89 2.75 21.07
C ALA A 328 6.82 4.19 20.59
N SER A 329 5.77 4.90 20.98
CA SER A 329 5.62 6.32 20.66
C SER A 329 5.06 7.10 21.83
N GLN A 330 5.50 8.34 21.95
CA GLN A 330 4.97 9.30 22.92
C GLN A 330 4.46 10.53 22.19
N ARG A 331 3.50 11.21 22.78
CA ARG A 331 3.07 12.55 22.41
C ARG A 331 3.08 13.43 23.63
N GLN A 332 3.88 14.49 23.59
CA GLN A 332 4.01 15.47 24.65
C GLN A 332 3.64 16.84 24.09
N ARG A 333 2.55 17.44 24.57
CA ARG A 333 2.12 18.77 24.13
C ARG A 333 2.34 19.77 25.23
N PHE A 334 3.04 20.85 24.88
CA PHE A 334 3.38 21.94 25.77
C PHE A 334 2.70 23.23 25.30
N GLN A 335 2.06 23.91 26.20
CA GLN A 335 1.67 25.30 25.98
C GLN A 335 2.88 26.20 26.28
N ARG A 336 3.18 27.12 25.35
CA ARG A 336 4.26 28.11 25.51
C ARG A 336 3.66 29.48 25.85
N PHE A 337 4.18 30.09 26.88
CA PHE A 337 3.75 31.41 27.35
C PHE A 337 4.62 32.53 26.78
N ALA A 338 4.16 33.81 26.95
CA ALA A 338 4.85 34.98 26.42
C ALA A 338 6.26 35.18 27.01
N ASP A 339 6.57 34.63 28.16
CA ASP A 339 7.89 34.62 28.79
C ASP A 339 8.79 33.48 28.35
N ASN A 340 8.35 32.68 27.34
CA ASN A 340 8.97 31.45 26.84
C ASN A 340 9.00 30.30 27.84
N SER A 341 8.28 30.38 28.96
CA SER A 341 8.05 29.18 29.78
C SER A 341 7.11 28.23 29.08
N GLU A 342 7.27 26.93 29.36
CA GLU A 342 6.43 25.87 28.80
C GLU A 342 5.75 25.07 29.92
N GLU A 343 4.50 24.71 29.72
CA GLU A 343 3.73 23.83 30.60
C GLU A 343 3.20 22.63 29.84
N LEU A 344 3.50 21.42 30.31
CA LEU A 344 2.98 20.20 29.72
C LEU A 344 1.47 20.10 29.98
N ASN A 345 0.66 19.96 28.93
CA ASN A 345 -0.80 19.87 29.03
C ASN A 345 -1.38 18.54 28.57
N LEU A 346 -0.63 17.75 27.76
CA LEU A 346 -0.97 16.42 27.29
C LEU A 346 0.27 15.53 27.31
N PHE A 347 0.11 14.30 27.80
CA PHE A 347 1.09 13.25 27.72
C PHE A 347 0.41 11.94 27.33
N LEU A 348 0.75 11.39 26.17
CA LEU A 348 0.29 10.09 25.70
C LEU A 348 1.51 9.20 25.49
N ASP A 349 1.49 7.99 26.03
CA ASP A 349 2.50 6.97 25.82
C ASP A 349 1.83 5.70 25.29
N THR A 350 2.31 5.20 24.15
CA THR A 350 1.80 4.00 23.53
C THR A 350 2.91 3.03 23.21
N LYS A 351 2.67 1.76 23.49
CA LYS A 351 3.55 0.67 23.12
C LYS A 351 2.74 -0.46 22.51
N ALA A 352 3.14 -0.91 21.32
CA ALA A 352 2.50 -1.99 20.60
C ALA A 352 3.55 -2.99 20.12
N ILE A 353 3.48 -4.24 20.60
CA ILE A 353 4.34 -5.33 20.16
C ILE A 353 3.49 -6.31 19.36
N THR A 354 3.84 -6.51 18.09
CA THR A 354 3.19 -7.47 17.21
C THR A 354 4.14 -8.62 16.90
N GLU A 355 3.72 -9.84 17.13
CA GLU A 355 4.44 -11.06 16.76
C GLU A 355 3.60 -11.93 15.83
N GLU A 356 4.24 -12.56 14.85
CA GLU A 356 3.57 -13.53 14.00
C GLU A 356 4.46 -14.73 13.71
N ARG A 357 3.88 -15.92 13.72
CA ARG A 357 4.52 -17.19 13.40
C ARG A 357 3.65 -17.96 12.43
N ILE A 358 4.20 -18.29 11.25
CA ILE A 358 3.49 -19.00 10.21
C ILE A 358 4.27 -20.26 9.86
N VAL A 359 3.55 -21.35 9.70
CA VAL A 359 4.08 -22.59 9.13
C VAL A 359 3.09 -23.10 8.08
N ARG A 360 3.59 -23.40 6.88
CA ARG A 360 2.81 -23.93 5.77
C ARG A 360 3.51 -25.09 5.11
N GLY A 361 2.76 -26.16 4.87
CA GLY A 361 3.19 -27.30 4.08
C GLY A 361 2.27 -27.51 2.88
N SER A 362 2.85 -27.81 1.72
CA SER A 362 2.09 -28.14 0.53
C SER A 362 2.71 -29.29 -0.26
N TYR A 363 1.86 -30.01 -1.00
CA TYR A 363 2.24 -31.08 -1.89
C TYR A 363 1.51 -30.90 -3.23
N THR A 364 2.29 -30.71 -4.29
CA THR A 364 1.80 -30.52 -5.66
C THR A 364 2.10 -31.75 -6.48
N PHE A 365 1.13 -32.22 -7.26
CA PHE A 365 1.28 -33.40 -8.13
C PHE A 365 0.37 -33.27 -9.35
N ASP A 366 0.76 -33.94 -10.43
CA ASP A 366 -0.07 -34.05 -11.63
C ASP A 366 -1.10 -35.18 -11.43
N LEU A 367 -2.37 -34.86 -11.59
CA LEU A 367 -3.47 -35.82 -11.56
C LEU A 367 -3.63 -36.50 -12.91
N PHE A 368 -3.48 -35.71 -13.98
CA PHE A 368 -3.46 -36.12 -15.38
C PHE A 368 -2.50 -35.21 -16.16
N GLU A 369 -2.17 -35.53 -17.41
CA GLU A 369 -1.27 -34.74 -18.26
C GLU A 369 -1.64 -33.24 -18.37
N SER A 370 -2.92 -32.90 -18.21
CA SER A 370 -3.44 -31.54 -18.31
C SER A 370 -3.97 -30.96 -16.97
N GLN A 371 -3.75 -31.67 -15.86
CA GLN A 371 -4.31 -31.30 -14.57
C GLN A 371 -3.29 -31.47 -13.46
N SER A 372 -3.06 -30.41 -12.70
CA SER A 372 -2.25 -30.45 -11.48
C SER A 372 -3.08 -30.09 -10.26
N VAL A 373 -2.72 -30.69 -9.13
CA VAL A 373 -3.38 -30.47 -7.84
C VAL A 373 -2.34 -30.12 -6.79
N GLU A 374 -2.61 -29.07 -6.03
CA GLU A 374 -1.87 -28.73 -4.81
C GLU A 374 -2.78 -28.91 -3.61
N LEU A 375 -2.33 -29.67 -2.62
CA LEU A 375 -2.97 -29.82 -1.32
C LEU A 375 -2.03 -29.29 -0.25
N GLY A 376 -2.55 -28.57 0.70
CA GLY A 376 -1.72 -28.03 1.77
C GLY A 376 -2.50 -27.54 2.97
N MET A 377 -1.74 -27.08 3.95
CA MET A 377 -2.26 -26.49 5.18
C MET A 377 -1.32 -25.39 5.67
N GLU A 378 -1.90 -24.31 6.16
CA GLU A 378 -1.22 -23.24 6.84
C GLU A 378 -1.71 -23.13 8.29
N ARG A 379 -0.79 -22.86 9.21
CA ARG A 379 -1.09 -22.43 10.57
C ARG A 379 -0.38 -21.12 10.81
N ALA A 380 -1.14 -20.11 11.21
CA ALA A 380 -0.64 -18.80 11.62
C ALA A 380 -1.04 -18.52 13.08
N GLN A 381 -0.14 -17.91 13.84
CA GLN A 381 -0.38 -17.36 15.16
C GLN A 381 0.10 -15.93 15.14
N THR A 382 -0.78 -14.99 15.46
CA THR A 382 -0.47 -13.56 15.52
C THR A 382 -0.88 -13.02 16.89
N THR A 383 -0.02 -12.24 17.51
CA THR A 383 -0.25 -11.64 18.82
C THR A 383 0.03 -10.14 18.75
N LEU A 384 -0.83 -9.31 19.34
CA LEU A 384 -0.60 -7.90 19.65
C LEU A 384 -0.66 -7.71 21.17
N ASP A 385 0.42 -7.18 21.77
CA ASP A 385 0.43 -6.63 23.14
C ASP A 385 0.44 -5.09 23.01
N SER A 386 -0.67 -4.45 23.42
CA SER A 386 -0.86 -3.00 23.30
C SER A 386 -1.06 -2.37 24.68
N LYS A 387 -0.33 -1.29 24.92
CA LYS A 387 -0.41 -0.49 26.15
C LYS A 387 -0.53 0.97 25.78
N LEU A 388 -1.45 1.67 26.46
CA LEU A 388 -1.66 3.11 26.30
C LEU A 388 -1.80 3.76 27.67
N GLN A 389 -1.10 4.88 27.88
CA GLN A 389 -1.23 5.71 29.08
C GLN A 389 -1.46 7.16 28.66
N LEU A 390 -2.45 7.80 29.26
CA LEU A 390 -2.83 9.17 28.95
C LEU A 390 -2.85 10.02 30.21
N GLY A 391 -2.14 11.14 30.16
CA GLY A 391 -2.20 12.23 31.15
C GLY A 391 -2.65 13.52 30.50
N SER A 392 -3.49 14.29 31.18
CA SER A 392 -3.98 15.59 30.72
C SER A 392 -4.18 16.54 31.89
N LEU A 393 -3.95 17.85 31.67
CA LEU A 393 -4.28 18.88 32.67
C LEU A 393 -5.77 18.86 33.06
N PHE A 394 -6.64 18.43 32.16
CA PHE A 394 -8.08 18.33 32.39
C PHE A 394 -8.50 16.98 33.01
N GLY A 395 -7.52 16.10 33.30
CA GLY A 395 -7.76 14.85 33.98
C GLY A 395 -8.25 15.04 35.42
N THR A 396 -9.07 14.14 35.92
CA THR A 396 -9.65 14.21 37.27
C THR A 396 -8.85 13.46 38.34
N GLY A 397 -7.76 12.79 37.93
CA GLY A 397 -6.90 11.99 38.81
C GLY A 397 -5.89 12.82 39.59
N ALA A 398 -5.13 12.16 40.46
CA ALA A 398 -3.96 12.76 41.11
C ALA A 398 -2.78 12.85 40.10
N PRO A 399 -1.86 13.83 40.23
CA PRO A 399 -0.64 13.88 39.43
C PRO A 399 0.13 12.57 39.47
N ASN A 400 0.51 12.04 38.30
CA ASN A 400 1.18 10.76 38.15
C ASN A 400 2.50 10.92 37.36
N PRO A 401 3.65 10.59 37.96
CA PRO A 401 4.94 10.70 37.26
C PRO A 401 5.04 9.87 35.98
N ALA A 402 4.28 8.77 35.86
CA ALA A 402 4.30 7.91 34.67
C ALA A 402 3.69 8.59 33.42
N VAL A 403 2.94 9.65 33.61
CA VAL A 403 2.34 10.46 32.53
C VAL A 403 2.79 11.93 32.62
N GLY A 404 4.09 12.12 32.81
CA GLY A 404 4.70 13.47 32.85
C GLY A 404 4.30 14.31 34.05
N GLY A 405 3.77 13.72 35.12
CA GLY A 405 3.27 14.46 36.31
C GLY A 405 1.86 15.01 36.16
N LEU A 406 1.18 14.76 35.03
CA LEU A 406 -0.20 15.15 34.81
C LEU A 406 -1.19 14.22 35.55
N PRO A 407 -2.43 14.67 35.78
CA PRO A 407 -3.52 13.78 36.17
C PRO A 407 -3.74 12.68 35.12
N ASN A 408 -3.86 11.44 35.60
CA ASN A 408 -4.10 10.29 34.74
C ASN A 408 -5.53 10.31 34.18
N VAL A 409 -5.67 10.10 32.88
CA VAL A 409 -6.95 9.92 32.21
C VAL A 409 -7.18 8.44 31.98
N ARG A 410 -8.34 7.93 32.41
CA ARG A 410 -8.69 6.53 32.21
C ARG A 410 -9.20 6.30 30.79
N VAL A 411 -8.54 5.42 30.04
CA VAL A 411 -8.91 5.01 28.69
C VAL A 411 -9.39 3.56 28.73
N SER A 412 -10.50 3.26 28.09
CA SER A 412 -11.02 1.89 27.96
C SER A 412 -10.13 1.08 27.00
N ASN A 413 -9.90 -0.19 27.32
CA ASN A 413 -9.03 -1.08 26.53
C ASN A 413 -7.60 -0.59 26.32
N ALA A 414 -7.10 0.20 27.27
CA ALA A 414 -5.75 0.76 27.22
C ALA A 414 -4.65 -0.32 27.32
N ASN A 415 -4.94 -1.43 28.00
CA ASN A 415 -4.02 -2.57 28.12
C ASN A 415 -4.71 -3.82 27.62
N SER A 416 -4.26 -4.31 26.48
CA SER A 416 -4.89 -5.46 25.82
C SER A 416 -3.86 -6.33 25.12
N VAL A 417 -4.00 -7.63 25.29
CA VAL A 417 -3.32 -8.63 24.47
C VAL A 417 -4.36 -9.31 23.60
N VAL A 418 -4.18 -9.23 22.27
CA VAL A 418 -5.03 -9.87 21.28
C VAL A 418 -4.22 -10.96 20.57
N GLU A 419 -4.70 -12.19 20.59
CA GLU A 419 -4.07 -13.32 19.90
C GLU A 419 -5.05 -13.95 18.93
N GLU A 420 -4.58 -14.30 17.73
CA GLU A 420 -5.29 -15.13 16.78
C GLU A 420 -4.49 -16.39 16.47
N ILE A 421 -5.16 -17.54 16.55
CA ILE A 421 -4.67 -18.80 15.99
C ILE A 421 -5.56 -19.18 14.83
N ARG A 422 -4.96 -19.25 13.63
CA ARG A 422 -5.64 -19.57 12.38
C ARG A 422 -5.07 -20.85 11.77
N VAL A 423 -5.95 -21.71 11.28
CA VAL A 423 -5.60 -22.91 10.54
C VAL A 423 -6.38 -22.89 9.22
N GLU A 424 -5.67 -23.10 8.11
CA GLU A 424 -6.26 -23.02 6.77
C GLU A 424 -5.78 -24.20 5.90
N PRO A 425 -6.46 -25.35 5.89
CA PRO A 425 -6.29 -26.34 4.85
C PRO A 425 -6.82 -25.82 3.51
N PHE A 426 -6.16 -26.21 2.41
CA PHE A 426 -6.51 -25.77 1.08
C PHE A 426 -6.27 -26.85 0.02
N ALA A 427 -7.03 -26.71 -1.07
CA ALA A 427 -6.86 -27.46 -2.29
C ALA A 427 -6.94 -26.53 -3.49
N ILE A 428 -6.00 -26.66 -4.43
CA ILE A 428 -5.96 -25.89 -5.68
C ILE A 428 -5.87 -26.89 -6.82
N HIS A 429 -6.73 -26.75 -7.82
CA HIS A 429 -6.76 -27.57 -9.01
C HIS A 429 -6.61 -26.67 -10.24
N ASN A 430 -5.58 -26.93 -11.03
CA ASN A 430 -5.33 -26.29 -12.31
C ASN A 430 -5.66 -27.30 -13.42
N TRP A 431 -6.54 -26.89 -14.35
CA TRP A 431 -6.97 -27.71 -15.46
C TRP A 431 -6.81 -26.97 -16.78
N ARG A 432 -5.87 -27.42 -17.60
CA ARG A 432 -5.78 -27.01 -19.01
C ARG A 432 -6.78 -27.83 -19.82
N ILE A 433 -7.99 -27.32 -20.01
CA ILE A 433 -9.08 -27.97 -20.74
C ILE A 433 -8.69 -28.16 -22.21
N ASN A 434 -8.04 -27.15 -22.78
CA ASN A 434 -7.41 -27.21 -24.11
C ASN A 434 -6.32 -26.10 -24.18
N PRO A 435 -5.54 -25.99 -25.27
CA PRO A 435 -4.48 -24.98 -25.37
C PRO A 435 -4.91 -23.53 -25.17
N GLN A 436 -6.20 -23.23 -25.35
CA GLN A 436 -6.75 -21.87 -25.23
C GLN A 436 -7.54 -21.65 -23.95
N LEU A 437 -7.94 -22.71 -23.23
CA LEU A 437 -8.86 -22.63 -22.09
C LEU A 437 -8.26 -23.30 -20.87
N THR A 438 -8.04 -22.52 -19.82
CA THR A 438 -7.53 -22.98 -18.53
C THR A 438 -8.49 -22.58 -17.42
N LEU A 439 -8.74 -23.50 -16.50
CA LEU A 439 -9.54 -23.28 -15.29
C LEU A 439 -8.67 -23.53 -14.06
N GLU A 440 -8.56 -22.55 -13.18
CA GLU A 440 -8.10 -22.75 -11.81
C GLU A 440 -9.31 -22.77 -10.87
N SER A 441 -9.34 -23.75 -9.99
CA SER A 441 -10.34 -23.85 -8.94
C SER A 441 -9.63 -24.02 -7.62
N SER A 442 -9.91 -23.14 -6.65
CA SER A 442 -9.36 -23.30 -5.30
C SER A 442 -10.47 -23.31 -4.26
N LEU A 443 -10.22 -24.08 -3.21
CA LEU A 443 -11.06 -24.15 -2.04
C LEU A 443 -10.18 -24.07 -0.79
N LEU A 444 -10.38 -23.04 -0.01
CA LEU A 444 -9.73 -22.84 1.27
C LEU A 444 -10.80 -22.91 2.37
N TYR A 445 -10.47 -23.57 3.48
CA TYR A 445 -11.29 -23.58 4.68
C TYR A 445 -10.49 -22.94 5.80
N GLU A 446 -10.93 -21.78 6.26
CA GLU A 446 -10.30 -21.07 7.36
C GLU A 446 -11.07 -21.33 8.64
N THR A 447 -10.36 -21.72 9.69
CA THR A 447 -10.85 -21.68 11.07
C THR A 447 -9.90 -20.83 11.88
N SER A 448 -10.43 -19.88 12.64
CA SER A 448 -9.62 -19.00 13.49
C SER A 448 -10.28 -18.79 14.85
N GLU A 449 -9.45 -18.71 15.88
CA GLU A 449 -9.81 -18.34 17.24
C GLU A 449 -9.10 -17.03 17.58
N ILE A 450 -9.87 -15.99 17.94
CA ILE A 450 -9.35 -14.71 18.43
C ILE A 450 -9.65 -14.61 19.92
N THR A 451 -8.61 -14.45 20.72
CA THR A 451 -8.69 -14.20 22.16
C THR A 451 -8.20 -12.81 22.51
N GLN A 452 -8.91 -12.11 23.38
CA GLN A 452 -8.49 -10.84 23.95
C GLN A 452 -8.44 -10.97 25.46
N SER A 453 -7.37 -10.43 26.07
CA SER A 453 -7.17 -10.38 27.52
C SER A 453 -6.60 -9.02 27.94
N GLY A 454 -6.61 -8.72 29.23
CA GLY A 454 -6.21 -7.43 29.80
C GLY A 454 -7.41 -6.68 30.37
N ASP A 455 -7.64 -5.44 29.95
CA ASP A 455 -8.76 -4.62 30.46
C ASP A 455 -10.13 -5.21 30.05
N VAL A 456 -10.18 -5.91 28.92
CA VAL A 456 -11.34 -6.66 28.43
C VAL A 456 -10.92 -8.11 28.17
N SER A 457 -11.79 -9.05 28.46
CA SER A 457 -11.61 -10.46 28.14
C SER A 457 -12.71 -10.93 27.20
N ASN A 458 -12.31 -11.45 26.04
CA ASN A 458 -13.23 -11.97 25.04
C ASN A 458 -12.57 -13.13 24.27
N GLN A 459 -13.39 -14.07 23.77
CA GLN A 459 -12.94 -15.16 22.90
C GLN A 459 -13.98 -15.38 21.81
N ARG A 460 -13.52 -15.55 20.58
CA ARG A 460 -14.40 -15.70 19.42
C ARG A 460 -13.79 -16.66 18.42
N ASP A 461 -14.63 -17.52 17.88
CA ASP A 461 -14.32 -18.49 16.86
C ASP A 461 -14.95 -18.09 15.54
N PHE A 462 -14.25 -18.33 14.43
CA PHE A 462 -14.69 -18.03 13.08
C PHE A 462 -14.35 -19.17 12.14
N ASP A 463 -15.29 -19.46 11.22
CA ASP A 463 -15.15 -20.47 10.20
C ASP A 463 -15.58 -19.92 8.84
N PHE A 464 -14.73 -20.06 7.82
CA PHE A 464 -15.01 -19.56 6.49
C PHE A 464 -14.62 -20.56 5.41
N ILE A 465 -15.50 -20.71 4.41
CA ILE A 465 -15.21 -21.39 3.16
C ILE A 465 -14.91 -20.31 2.11
N LYS A 466 -13.72 -20.35 1.49
CA LYS A 466 -13.25 -19.39 0.51
C LYS A 466 -13.02 -20.07 -0.85
N PRO A 467 -14.06 -20.27 -1.65
CA PRO A 467 -13.93 -20.78 -3.01
C PRO A 467 -13.46 -19.67 -3.95
N LYS A 468 -12.67 -20.07 -4.96
CA LYS A 468 -12.31 -19.25 -6.11
C LYS A 468 -12.35 -20.07 -7.37
N PHE A 469 -12.89 -19.48 -8.43
CA PHE A 469 -12.88 -20.01 -9.78
C PHE A 469 -12.33 -18.94 -10.71
N ASP A 470 -11.36 -19.32 -11.52
CA ASP A 470 -10.66 -18.44 -12.43
C ASP A 470 -10.58 -19.13 -13.79
N LEU A 471 -11.32 -18.61 -14.76
CA LEU A 471 -11.40 -19.13 -16.11
C LEU A 471 -10.67 -18.19 -17.07
N ARG A 472 -9.59 -18.67 -17.67
CA ARG A 472 -8.81 -17.97 -18.69
C ARG A 472 -9.13 -18.52 -20.07
N TYR A 473 -9.37 -17.61 -21.03
CA TYR A 473 -9.57 -17.94 -22.42
C TYR A 473 -8.67 -17.09 -23.34
N ASP A 474 -7.70 -17.73 -23.99
CA ASP A 474 -6.81 -17.11 -24.96
C ASP A 474 -7.49 -17.14 -26.33
N ILE A 475 -8.21 -16.06 -26.67
CA ILE A 475 -8.95 -15.91 -27.94
C ILE A 475 -7.97 -15.94 -29.12
N THR A 476 -6.83 -15.26 -28.96
CA THR A 476 -5.67 -15.32 -29.84
C THR A 476 -4.40 -15.29 -28.99
N PRO A 477 -3.22 -15.57 -29.52
CA PRO A 477 -1.96 -15.45 -28.76
C PRO A 477 -1.73 -14.05 -28.16
N THR A 478 -2.37 -13.03 -28.73
CA THR A 478 -2.23 -11.63 -28.28
C THR A 478 -3.43 -11.09 -27.52
N PHE A 479 -4.55 -11.82 -27.49
CA PHE A 479 -5.77 -11.36 -26.82
C PHE A 479 -6.33 -12.43 -25.89
N GLN A 480 -6.37 -12.11 -24.61
CA GLN A 480 -6.81 -12.96 -23.51
C GLN A 480 -8.00 -12.33 -22.79
N VAL A 481 -8.92 -13.16 -22.35
CA VAL A 481 -10.02 -12.79 -21.45
C VAL A 481 -9.99 -13.74 -20.24
N ARG A 482 -10.23 -13.22 -19.04
CA ARG A 482 -10.21 -13.96 -17.78
C ARG A 482 -11.40 -13.55 -16.92
N GLY A 483 -12.19 -14.52 -16.50
CA GLY A 483 -13.31 -14.33 -15.55
C GLY A 483 -12.96 -14.94 -14.21
N THR A 484 -13.12 -14.17 -13.12
CA THR A 484 -12.85 -14.65 -11.76
C THR A 484 -14.08 -14.46 -10.88
N ILE A 485 -14.41 -15.47 -10.09
CA ILE A 485 -15.40 -15.43 -9.02
C ILE A 485 -14.71 -15.92 -7.76
N GLU A 486 -14.69 -15.11 -6.71
CA GLU A 486 -14.02 -15.48 -5.46
C GLU A 486 -14.75 -14.95 -4.22
N ARG A 487 -14.68 -15.72 -3.13
CA ARG A 487 -15.06 -15.25 -1.82
C ARG A 487 -13.83 -14.84 -1.03
N ILE A 488 -13.76 -13.57 -0.66
CA ILE A 488 -12.68 -12.96 0.11
C ILE A 488 -13.16 -12.73 1.54
N VAL A 489 -12.33 -13.05 2.51
CA VAL A 489 -12.53 -12.76 3.93
C VAL A 489 -11.43 -11.80 4.35
N ASN A 490 -11.82 -10.58 4.76
CA ASN A 490 -10.87 -9.59 5.24
C ASN A 490 -10.48 -9.90 6.68
N GLN A 491 -9.17 -9.95 6.94
CA GLN A 491 -8.66 -10.16 8.29
C GLN A 491 -8.96 -8.94 9.16
N LEU A 492 -9.38 -9.16 10.41
CA LEU A 492 -9.59 -8.09 11.38
C LEU A 492 -8.25 -7.43 11.74
N SER A 493 -8.23 -6.11 11.80
CA SER A 493 -7.07 -5.40 12.37
C SER A 493 -7.08 -5.54 13.89
N PHE A 494 -5.96 -5.94 14.49
CA PHE A 494 -5.87 -5.99 15.95
C PHE A 494 -5.94 -4.60 16.58
N ALA A 495 -5.58 -3.55 15.83
CA ALA A 495 -5.76 -2.17 16.26
C ALA A 495 -7.24 -1.83 16.53
N ASP A 496 -8.18 -2.50 15.86
CA ASP A 496 -9.62 -2.26 16.08
C ASP A 496 -10.12 -2.82 17.44
N PHE A 497 -9.34 -3.67 18.10
CA PHE A 497 -9.69 -4.25 19.41
C PHE A 497 -9.14 -3.45 20.59
N VAL A 498 -8.17 -2.57 20.35
CA VAL A 498 -7.45 -1.82 21.39
C VAL A 498 -7.76 -0.33 21.28
N ALA A 499 -7.48 0.42 22.33
CA ALA A 499 -7.59 1.87 22.28
C ALA A 499 -6.55 2.44 21.30
N ALA A 500 -6.98 3.39 20.48
CA ALA A 500 -6.12 4.12 19.56
C ALA A 500 -6.33 5.63 19.75
N ASN A 501 -5.35 6.43 19.36
CA ASN A 501 -5.42 7.87 19.37
C ASN A 501 -5.06 8.39 17.98
N ASP A 502 -5.76 9.42 17.51
CA ASP A 502 -5.38 10.18 16.33
C ASP A 502 -4.37 11.26 16.71
N ASP A 503 -3.12 11.12 16.29
CA ASP A 503 -2.03 12.07 16.54
C ASP A 503 -2.00 13.20 15.52
N GLN A 504 -2.81 13.14 14.48
CA GLN A 504 -2.92 14.19 13.45
C GLN A 504 -4.01 15.21 13.77
N ASP A 505 -4.92 14.87 14.68
CA ASP A 505 -5.98 15.76 15.10
C ASP A 505 -5.68 16.41 16.45
N ASN A 506 -5.92 17.72 16.52
CA ASN A 506 -5.72 18.51 17.74
C ASN A 506 -6.67 18.12 18.86
N ASP A 507 -7.87 17.67 18.50
CA ASP A 507 -8.94 17.27 19.41
C ASP A 507 -8.95 15.77 19.65
N SER A 508 -7.80 15.16 19.62
CA SER A 508 -7.55 13.73 19.73
C SER A 508 -8.61 12.96 20.51
N ASN A 509 -9.58 12.42 19.81
CA ASN A 509 -10.50 11.46 20.36
C ASN A 509 -9.76 10.13 20.50
N THR A 510 -9.66 9.61 21.72
CA THR A 510 -9.19 8.25 21.92
C THR A 510 -10.30 7.31 21.50
N LEU A 511 -10.13 6.65 20.37
CA LEU A 511 -11.08 5.67 19.89
C LEU A 511 -11.04 4.42 20.78
N ALA A 512 -12.18 4.00 21.29
CA ALA A 512 -12.30 2.76 22.04
C ALA A 512 -12.17 1.57 21.07
N GLY A 513 -11.52 0.48 21.52
CA GLY A 513 -11.50 -0.77 20.75
C GLY A 513 -12.85 -1.50 20.82
N ASN A 514 -13.15 -2.28 19.78
CA ASN A 514 -14.36 -3.09 19.71
C ASN A 514 -14.05 -4.60 19.69
N ALA A 515 -14.24 -5.25 20.82
CA ALA A 515 -14.02 -6.69 20.96
C ALA A 515 -15.05 -7.57 20.19
N ASN A 516 -16.12 -6.99 19.65
CA ASN A 516 -17.22 -7.71 19.01
C ASN A 516 -17.20 -7.66 17.47
N LEU A 517 -16.14 -7.15 16.87
CA LEU A 517 -16.00 -7.09 15.41
C LEU A 517 -16.05 -8.48 14.77
N ARG A 518 -16.76 -8.57 13.64
CA ARG A 518 -16.73 -9.72 12.73
C ARG A 518 -15.93 -9.38 11.48
N GLN A 519 -15.32 -10.39 10.85
CA GLN A 519 -14.64 -10.20 9.57
C GLN A 519 -15.65 -9.75 8.52
N GLN A 520 -15.32 -8.67 7.83
CA GLN A 520 -15.99 -8.29 6.60
C GLN A 520 -15.67 -9.32 5.53
N THR A 521 -16.69 -9.83 4.84
CA THR A 521 -16.52 -10.75 3.72
C THR A 521 -17.08 -10.14 2.44
N GLN A 522 -16.63 -10.66 1.29
CA GLN A 522 -17.16 -10.22 0.01
C GLN A 522 -17.15 -11.34 -1.03
N TRP A 523 -18.15 -11.33 -1.90
CA TRP A 523 -18.13 -12.03 -3.17
C TRP A 523 -17.66 -11.06 -4.26
N ARG A 524 -16.51 -11.33 -4.86
CA ARG A 524 -15.96 -10.52 -5.95
C ARG A 524 -16.07 -11.25 -7.27
N TYR A 525 -16.62 -10.54 -8.25
CA TYR A 525 -16.73 -10.96 -9.64
C TYR A 525 -15.87 -10.03 -10.48
N SER A 526 -14.97 -10.56 -11.29
CA SER A 526 -14.16 -9.72 -12.18
C SER A 526 -14.05 -10.32 -13.58
N LEU A 527 -14.02 -9.44 -14.56
CA LEU A 527 -13.76 -9.74 -15.97
C LEU A 527 -12.57 -8.92 -16.43
N ASN A 528 -11.48 -9.60 -16.71
CA ASN A 528 -10.23 -9.01 -17.17
C ASN A 528 -10.02 -9.29 -18.65
N SER A 529 -9.49 -8.34 -19.39
CA SER A 529 -9.05 -8.52 -20.76
C SER A 529 -7.66 -7.91 -20.96
N GLU A 530 -6.80 -8.58 -21.69
CA GLU A 530 -5.48 -8.10 -22.07
C GLU A 530 -5.28 -8.25 -23.58
N TYR A 531 -4.84 -7.17 -24.22
CA TYR A 531 -4.48 -7.16 -25.60
C TYR A 531 -3.05 -6.64 -25.80
N ARG A 532 -2.20 -7.48 -26.37
CA ARG A 532 -0.83 -7.12 -26.74
C ARG A 532 -0.80 -6.63 -28.17
N LEU A 533 -0.30 -5.42 -28.32
CA LEU A 533 -0.14 -4.79 -29.63
C LEU A 533 0.97 -5.48 -30.43
N PRO A 534 0.84 -5.62 -31.75
CA PRO A 534 1.85 -6.25 -32.59
C PRO A 534 3.24 -5.60 -32.46
N ASN A 535 4.31 -6.39 -32.65
CA ASN A 535 5.70 -5.94 -32.59
C ASN A 535 6.12 -5.33 -31.25
N ASP A 536 5.54 -5.81 -30.16
CA ASP A 536 5.83 -5.35 -28.81
C ASP A 536 5.65 -3.81 -28.62
N VAL A 537 4.74 -3.22 -29.40
CA VAL A 537 4.44 -1.78 -29.31
C VAL A 537 3.78 -1.44 -27.99
N GLY A 538 3.03 -2.37 -27.38
CA GLY A 538 2.41 -2.10 -26.10
C GLY A 538 1.41 -3.16 -25.65
N VAL A 539 0.79 -2.87 -24.51
CA VAL A 539 -0.24 -3.69 -23.86
C VAL A 539 -1.40 -2.80 -23.46
N LEU A 540 -2.60 -3.25 -23.73
CA LEU A 540 -3.85 -2.67 -23.26
C LEU A 540 -4.53 -3.69 -22.35
N SER A 541 -4.96 -3.29 -21.17
CA SER A 541 -5.75 -4.14 -20.28
C SER A 541 -6.94 -3.40 -19.69
N ALA A 542 -8.01 -4.15 -19.47
CA ALA A 542 -9.21 -3.66 -18.80
C ALA A 542 -9.71 -4.71 -17.81
N GLU A 543 -10.03 -4.29 -16.61
CA GLU A 543 -10.75 -5.05 -15.60
C GLU A 543 -12.08 -4.37 -15.34
N PHE A 544 -13.16 -5.14 -15.29
CA PHE A 544 -14.44 -4.74 -14.76
C PHE A 544 -14.74 -5.60 -13.55
N PHE A 545 -15.14 -4.99 -12.44
CA PHE A 545 -15.41 -5.72 -11.22
C PHE A 545 -16.72 -5.28 -10.55
N TYR A 546 -17.30 -6.21 -9.81
CA TYR A 546 -18.41 -6.02 -8.88
C TYR A 546 -18.11 -6.82 -7.62
N ALA A 547 -18.32 -6.23 -6.46
CA ALA A 547 -18.15 -6.88 -5.17
C ALA A 547 -19.37 -6.64 -4.29
N ASP A 548 -19.88 -7.72 -3.73
CA ASP A 548 -20.99 -7.74 -2.77
C ASP A 548 -20.39 -7.99 -1.38
N HIS A 549 -20.45 -6.98 -0.52
CA HIS A 549 -19.83 -6.97 0.80
C HIS A 549 -20.83 -7.30 1.89
N GLU A 550 -20.46 -8.20 2.78
CA GLU A 550 -21.18 -8.55 4.00
C GLU A 550 -20.42 -8.00 5.21
N ASP A 551 -21.13 -7.46 6.21
CA ASP A 551 -20.54 -6.97 7.47
C ASP A 551 -19.47 -5.88 7.26
N VAL A 552 -19.72 -4.87 6.44
CA VAL A 552 -18.79 -3.74 6.19
C VAL A 552 -18.38 -3.12 7.53
N ILE A 553 -17.08 -2.90 7.71
CA ILE A 553 -16.53 -2.31 8.93
C ILE A 553 -16.32 -0.82 8.73
N ASP A 554 -17.00 -0.02 9.53
CA ASP A 554 -16.90 1.44 9.57
C ASP A 554 -17.26 1.94 10.97
N TRP A 555 -17.35 3.23 11.20
CA TRP A 555 -17.69 3.78 12.50
C TRP A 555 -19.15 3.55 12.87
N LEU A 556 -19.37 3.21 14.15
CA LEU A 556 -20.67 2.90 14.74
C LEU A 556 -20.80 3.65 16.06
N ASP A 557 -21.98 4.22 16.33
CA ASP A 557 -22.32 4.85 17.62
C ASP A 557 -22.50 3.77 18.72
N VAL A 558 -21.68 3.88 19.75
CA VAL A 558 -21.78 3.05 20.98
C VAL A 558 -21.98 3.90 22.23
N SER A 559 -22.43 5.14 22.04
CA SER A 559 -22.68 6.09 23.13
C SER A 559 -23.66 5.54 24.16
N THR A 560 -23.34 5.70 25.41
CA THR A 560 -24.21 5.30 26.52
C THR A 560 -25.10 6.44 27.04
N SER A 561 -24.84 7.66 26.62
CA SER A 561 -25.60 8.87 26.96
C SER A 561 -25.39 9.96 25.92
N GLU A 562 -26.27 10.95 25.90
CA GLU A 562 -26.18 12.14 25.05
C GLU A 562 -25.01 13.07 25.39
N THR A 563 -24.41 12.92 26.57
CA THR A 563 -23.29 13.74 27.05
C THR A 563 -21.96 13.02 26.99
N ASN A 564 -21.95 11.74 26.55
CA ASN A 564 -20.73 10.95 26.39
C ASN A 564 -20.86 10.18 25.07
N LEU A 565 -20.57 10.90 23.99
CA LEU A 565 -20.62 10.38 22.64
C LEU A 565 -19.35 9.60 22.34
N VAL A 566 -19.48 8.37 21.84
CA VAL A 566 -18.38 7.47 21.53
C VAL A 566 -18.67 6.72 20.24
N SER A 567 -17.76 6.80 19.28
CA SER A 567 -17.77 5.96 18.09
C SER A 567 -16.64 4.91 18.15
N VAL A 568 -16.87 3.77 17.52
CA VAL A 568 -15.90 2.67 17.39
C VAL A 568 -15.99 2.08 15.99
N ASN A 569 -14.92 1.43 15.53
CA ASN A 569 -15.04 0.55 14.38
C ASN A 569 -16.03 -0.59 14.68
N GLY A 570 -17.05 -0.74 13.84
CA GLY A 570 -18.15 -1.71 14.00
C GLY A 570 -18.60 -2.25 12.64
N ASN A 571 -19.37 -3.34 12.66
CA ASN A 571 -20.02 -3.85 11.45
C ASN A 571 -21.30 -3.06 11.21
N ILE A 572 -21.37 -2.28 10.14
CA ILE A 572 -22.47 -1.37 9.84
C ILE A 572 -23.52 -1.95 8.87
N GLY A 573 -23.31 -3.18 8.38
CA GLY A 573 -24.21 -3.87 7.45
C GLY A 573 -23.56 -4.19 6.12
N ASP A 574 -24.38 -4.48 5.11
CA ASP A 574 -23.92 -4.90 3.80
C ASP A 574 -23.73 -3.70 2.87
N GLY A 575 -22.85 -3.86 1.88
CA GLY A 575 -22.55 -2.81 0.91
C GLY A 575 -22.12 -3.40 -0.43
N VAL A 576 -22.04 -2.56 -1.45
CA VAL A 576 -21.60 -2.96 -2.78
C VAL A 576 -20.48 -2.06 -3.29
N GLU A 577 -19.62 -2.62 -4.13
CA GLU A 577 -18.54 -1.90 -4.81
C GLU A 577 -18.47 -2.37 -6.27
N TYR A 578 -18.31 -1.44 -7.20
CA TYR A 578 -18.19 -1.76 -8.62
C TYR A 578 -17.31 -0.76 -9.35
N GLY A 579 -16.66 -1.20 -10.43
CA GLY A 579 -15.79 -0.30 -11.18
C GLY A 579 -15.09 -0.92 -12.35
N ALA A 580 -14.18 -0.11 -12.92
CA ALA A 580 -13.32 -0.49 -14.01
C ALA A 580 -11.89 0.05 -13.81
N ASN A 581 -10.90 -0.79 -14.10
CA ASN A 581 -9.49 -0.45 -14.19
C ASN A 581 -9.04 -0.57 -15.64
N LEU A 582 -8.60 0.51 -16.25
CA LEU A 582 -8.12 0.55 -17.62
C LEU A 582 -6.64 0.91 -17.62
N ASN A 583 -5.82 0.07 -18.27
CA ASN A 583 -4.38 0.31 -18.36
C ASN A 583 -3.95 0.30 -19.83
N ALA A 584 -3.07 1.22 -20.17
CA ALA A 584 -2.43 1.29 -21.46
C ALA A 584 -0.94 1.57 -21.29
N SER A 585 -0.11 0.71 -21.86
CA SER A 585 1.34 0.87 -21.90
C SER A 585 1.79 0.81 -23.35
N ILE A 586 2.24 1.92 -23.91
CA ILE A 586 2.43 2.05 -25.36
C ILE A 586 3.76 2.74 -25.66
N ARG A 587 4.55 2.16 -26.58
CA ARG A 587 5.71 2.80 -27.20
C ARG A 587 5.26 3.72 -28.33
N MET A 588 5.72 4.95 -28.33
CA MET A 588 5.25 6.02 -29.22
C MET A 588 5.96 6.01 -30.59
N GLY A 589 6.27 4.84 -31.13
CA GLY A 589 6.84 4.69 -32.47
C GLY A 589 5.97 5.28 -33.57
N MET A 590 4.65 5.29 -33.39
CA MET A 590 3.69 5.88 -34.32
C MET A 590 3.89 7.39 -34.56
N ILE A 591 4.52 8.09 -33.62
CA ILE A 591 4.84 9.52 -33.74
C ILE A 591 6.36 9.75 -33.92
N GLY A 592 7.12 8.69 -34.27
CA GLY A 592 8.56 8.77 -34.49
C GLY A 592 9.41 8.73 -33.23
N LEU A 593 8.83 8.33 -32.09
CA LEU A 593 9.52 8.22 -30.78
C LEU A 593 9.46 6.77 -30.25
N PRO A 594 10.14 5.80 -30.90
CA PRO A 594 10.01 4.38 -30.53
C PRO A 594 10.51 4.06 -29.11
N ASN A 595 11.40 4.88 -28.55
CA ASN A 595 11.95 4.72 -27.20
C ASN A 595 11.21 5.55 -26.14
N LEU A 596 10.10 6.18 -26.50
CA LEU A 596 9.18 6.79 -25.54
C LEU A 596 8.10 5.78 -25.17
N LEU A 597 8.15 5.28 -23.93
CA LEU A 597 7.11 4.46 -23.32
C LEU A 597 6.17 5.36 -22.53
N VAL A 598 4.88 5.23 -22.75
CA VAL A 598 3.81 5.93 -22.03
C VAL A 598 2.94 4.89 -21.35
N ASN A 599 2.84 4.97 -20.04
CA ASN A 599 1.92 4.17 -19.24
C ASN A 599 0.80 5.07 -18.71
N SER A 600 -0.42 4.62 -18.84
CA SER A 600 -1.61 5.31 -18.35
C SER A 600 -2.52 4.32 -17.65
N THR A 601 -2.96 4.67 -16.44
CA THR A 601 -3.94 3.91 -15.67
C THR A 601 -5.13 4.82 -15.35
N LEU A 602 -6.32 4.34 -15.64
CA LEU A 602 -7.57 4.97 -15.29
C LEU A 602 -8.38 3.99 -14.44
N ASN A 603 -8.57 4.32 -13.18
CA ASN A 603 -9.52 3.66 -12.29
C ASN A 603 -10.78 4.51 -12.20
N VAL A 604 -11.94 3.90 -12.36
CA VAL A 604 -13.25 4.51 -12.12
C VAL A 604 -14.11 3.51 -11.37
N GLN A 605 -14.61 3.91 -10.21
CA GLN A 605 -15.33 3.01 -9.31
C GLN A 605 -16.35 3.77 -8.47
N ASP A 606 -17.32 3.06 -7.92
CA ASP A 606 -18.24 3.58 -6.90
C ASP A 606 -18.56 2.50 -5.87
N SER A 607 -19.10 2.92 -4.72
CA SER A 607 -19.50 2.02 -3.64
C SER A 607 -20.72 2.58 -2.94
N GLU A 608 -21.51 1.70 -2.33
CA GLU A 608 -22.75 2.04 -1.64
C GLU A 608 -22.84 1.26 -0.32
N VAL A 609 -23.13 1.97 0.77
CA VAL A 609 -23.40 1.39 2.09
C VAL A 609 -24.38 2.31 2.83
N MET A 610 -25.20 1.75 3.70
CA MET A 610 -26.10 2.54 4.57
C MET A 610 -25.30 3.16 5.71
N ASP A 611 -25.34 4.49 5.81
CA ASP A 611 -24.71 5.23 6.92
C ASP A 611 -25.47 4.98 8.24
N PRO A 612 -24.80 4.53 9.31
CA PRO A 612 -25.47 4.23 10.57
C PRO A 612 -25.89 5.48 11.36
N PHE A 613 -25.29 6.66 11.11
CA PHE A 613 -25.58 7.89 11.83
C PHE A 613 -26.76 8.66 11.21
N LEU A 614 -26.82 8.72 9.88
CA LEU A 614 -27.79 9.51 9.13
C LEU A 614 -28.89 8.66 8.47
N GLY A 615 -28.70 7.34 8.33
CA GLY A 615 -29.65 6.48 7.64
C GLY A 615 -29.79 6.79 6.14
N ILE A 616 -28.72 7.25 5.50
CA ILE A 616 -28.65 7.55 4.06
C ILE A 616 -27.68 6.60 3.37
N GLU A 617 -27.85 6.37 2.09
CA GLU A 617 -26.85 5.68 1.28
C GLU A 617 -25.66 6.61 1.02
N ARG A 618 -24.45 6.08 1.22
CA ARG A 618 -23.18 6.76 0.95
C ARG A 618 -22.11 5.80 0.47
N ARG A 619 -20.99 6.35 -0.02
CA ARG A 619 -19.78 5.57 -0.30
C ARG A 619 -19.13 5.04 0.98
N PHE A 620 -18.29 4.05 0.84
CA PHE A 620 -17.39 3.60 1.91
C PHE A 620 -16.53 4.77 2.38
N ARG A 621 -16.07 4.69 3.62
CA ARG A 621 -15.19 5.70 4.23
C ARG A 621 -13.91 5.87 3.42
N PHE A 622 -13.50 7.12 3.18
CA PHE A 622 -12.31 7.49 2.39
C PHE A 622 -12.27 6.91 0.97
N TYR A 623 -13.41 6.61 0.39
CA TYR A 623 -13.51 5.98 -0.92
C TYR A 623 -13.30 6.97 -2.06
N GLN A 624 -12.36 6.67 -2.96
CA GLN A 624 -12.11 7.44 -4.18
C GLN A 624 -12.94 6.90 -5.34
N ARG A 625 -13.70 7.76 -6.02
CA ARG A 625 -14.47 7.38 -7.25
C ARG A 625 -13.59 7.12 -8.45
N GLY A 626 -12.38 7.62 -8.44
CA GLY A 626 -11.46 7.32 -9.51
C GLY A 626 -10.12 7.98 -9.37
N ARG A 627 -9.19 7.48 -10.17
CA ARG A 627 -7.81 7.94 -10.23
C ARG A 627 -7.29 7.83 -11.65
N PHE A 628 -6.63 8.88 -12.13
CA PHE A 628 -5.87 8.86 -13.35
C PHE A 628 -4.39 8.96 -13.04
N THR A 629 -3.58 8.07 -13.62
CA THR A 629 -2.12 8.09 -13.52
C THR A 629 -1.52 8.07 -14.91
N LEU A 630 -0.53 8.90 -15.15
CA LEU A 630 0.26 8.95 -16.38
C LEU A 630 1.74 8.94 -16.01
N THR A 631 2.49 7.99 -16.52
CA THR A 631 3.94 7.95 -16.41
C THR A 631 4.57 7.84 -17.79
N THR A 632 5.69 8.51 -17.98
CA THR A 632 6.44 8.44 -19.23
C THR A 632 7.90 8.12 -18.95
N ARG A 633 8.53 7.41 -19.89
CA ARG A 633 9.97 7.22 -19.92
C ARG A 633 10.45 7.32 -21.37
N HIS A 634 11.32 8.27 -21.62
CA HIS A 634 11.97 8.41 -22.92
C HIS A 634 13.47 8.13 -22.82
N ASP A 635 13.89 7.01 -23.34
CA ASP A 635 15.28 6.62 -23.44
C ASP A 635 15.89 7.21 -24.73
N ILE A 636 17.05 7.86 -24.62
CA ILE A 636 17.86 8.39 -25.72
C ILE A 636 19.24 7.70 -25.69
N PRO A 637 19.35 6.48 -26.26
CA PRO A 637 20.53 5.63 -26.11
C PRO A 637 21.84 6.29 -26.57
N GLN A 638 21.77 7.12 -27.65
CA GLN A 638 22.94 7.82 -28.21
C GLN A 638 23.59 8.76 -27.19
N TRP A 639 22.79 9.33 -26.27
CA TRP A 639 23.25 10.24 -25.21
C TRP A 639 23.38 9.56 -23.87
N ARG A 640 23.00 8.28 -23.77
CA ARG A 640 22.88 7.55 -22.49
C ARG A 640 22.03 8.33 -21.50
N PHE A 641 21.01 8.97 -21.99
CA PHE A 641 20.15 9.85 -21.24
C PHE A 641 18.71 9.34 -21.33
N ASN A 642 18.01 9.45 -20.23
CA ASN A 642 16.56 9.27 -20.21
C ASN A 642 15.88 10.29 -19.31
N TRP A 643 14.62 10.53 -19.57
CA TRP A 643 13.79 11.42 -18.79
C TRP A 643 12.35 10.95 -18.80
N GLY A 644 11.57 11.45 -17.87
CA GLY A 644 10.14 11.12 -17.80
C GLY A 644 9.36 12.08 -16.93
N ILE A 645 8.06 11.94 -17.03
CA ILE A 645 7.07 12.71 -16.29
C ILE A 645 6.19 11.72 -15.56
N GLN A 646 5.79 12.09 -14.34
CA GLN A 646 4.77 11.43 -13.56
C GLN A 646 3.65 12.41 -13.28
N TYR A 647 2.44 11.98 -13.49
CA TYR A 647 1.24 12.73 -13.16
C TYR A 647 0.22 11.77 -12.57
N PHE A 648 -0.41 12.17 -11.48
CA PHE A 648 -1.64 11.53 -11.07
C PHE A 648 -2.63 12.55 -10.52
N ASP A 649 -3.91 12.23 -10.67
CA ASP A 649 -5.02 13.02 -10.18
C ASP A 649 -6.16 12.12 -9.73
N ARG A 650 -6.97 12.60 -8.81
CA ARG A 650 -8.20 11.95 -8.39
C ARG A 650 -9.36 12.42 -9.27
N ILE A 651 -10.21 11.49 -9.66
CA ILE A 651 -11.46 11.80 -10.35
C ILE A 651 -12.51 12.07 -9.28
N ASP A 652 -13.32 13.13 -9.46
CA ASP A 652 -14.34 13.56 -8.51
C ASP A 652 -13.77 14.10 -7.17
N GLY A 653 -12.55 14.57 -7.20
CA GLY A 653 -11.95 15.51 -6.26
C GLY A 653 -11.68 15.02 -4.87
N GLY A 654 -12.60 14.40 -4.14
CA GLY A 654 -12.44 14.20 -2.71
C GLY A 654 -12.85 12.84 -2.18
N MET A 655 -12.48 12.60 -0.94
CA MET A 655 -12.87 11.45 -0.14
C MET A 655 -13.67 11.94 1.06
N PHE A 656 -14.73 11.22 1.40
CA PHE A 656 -15.64 11.57 2.49
C PHE A 656 -15.47 10.63 3.68
N MET A 657 -15.68 11.17 4.87
CA MET A 657 -15.75 10.45 6.12
C MET A 657 -16.91 11.00 6.94
N TYR A 658 -17.71 10.08 7.49
CA TYR A 658 -18.80 10.40 8.43
C TYR A 658 -18.45 9.79 9.78
N ASP A 659 -18.47 10.59 10.82
CA ASP A 659 -18.39 10.13 12.20
C ASP A 659 -19.60 10.62 12.99
N LEU A 660 -19.65 10.26 14.26
CA LEU A 660 -20.74 10.55 15.18
C LEU A 660 -21.02 12.05 15.33
N GLN A 661 -19.96 12.86 15.36
CA GLN A 661 -20.02 14.33 15.54
C GLN A 661 -19.41 15.11 14.36
N ASP A 662 -18.83 14.43 13.39
CA ASP A 662 -18.06 15.07 12.34
C ASP A 662 -18.44 14.56 10.95
N PHE A 663 -18.27 15.45 9.99
CA PHE A 663 -18.23 15.12 8.58
C PHE A 663 -16.96 15.73 7.99
N GLU A 664 -16.15 14.91 7.31
CA GLU A 664 -14.94 15.39 6.67
C GLU A 664 -14.94 15.15 5.16
N TRP A 665 -14.35 16.08 4.46
CA TRP A 665 -14.05 15.98 3.05
C TRP A 665 -12.58 16.32 2.78
N THR A 666 -11.84 15.39 2.19
CA THR A 666 -10.43 15.57 1.86
C THR A 666 -10.24 15.65 0.36
N VAL A 667 -9.54 16.68 -0.10
CA VAL A 667 -9.18 16.89 -1.51
C VAL A 667 -7.69 17.19 -1.61
N GLY A 668 -7.07 16.80 -2.71
CA GLY A 668 -5.66 17.12 -2.97
C GLY A 668 -5.46 17.61 -4.39
N ASP A 669 -4.49 18.49 -4.56
CA ASP A 669 -4.02 18.93 -5.86
C ASP A 669 -3.41 17.76 -6.65
N PRO A 670 -3.43 17.82 -8.00
CA PRO A 670 -2.76 16.83 -8.81
C PRO A 670 -1.26 16.75 -8.51
N PHE A 671 -0.74 15.53 -8.50
CA PHE A 671 0.70 15.30 -8.33
C PHE A 671 1.42 15.42 -9.69
N HIS A 672 2.52 16.16 -9.68
CA HIS A 672 3.42 16.30 -10.83
C HIS A 672 4.84 15.95 -10.42
N GLY A 673 5.48 15.06 -11.15
CA GLY A 673 6.88 14.70 -10.96
C GLY A 673 7.62 14.66 -12.29
N VAL A 674 8.90 14.98 -12.26
CA VAL A 674 9.80 14.87 -13.41
C VAL A 674 11.10 14.22 -12.99
N PHE A 675 11.72 13.44 -13.87
CA PHE A 675 13.06 12.93 -13.65
C PHE A 675 13.93 13.08 -14.90
N ALA A 676 15.22 13.15 -14.65
CA ALA A 676 16.26 13.07 -15.67
C ALA A 676 17.39 12.18 -15.19
N GLU A 677 17.90 11.32 -16.05
CA GLU A 677 18.91 10.32 -15.73
C GLU A 677 19.97 10.26 -16.83
N ILE A 678 21.24 10.28 -16.45
CA ILE A 678 22.36 10.11 -17.37
C ILE A 678 23.28 9.01 -16.86
N ARG A 679 23.78 8.20 -17.78
CA ARG A 679 24.75 7.15 -17.48
C ARG A 679 26.11 7.48 -18.05
N ASP A 680 27.13 7.39 -17.23
CA ASP A 680 28.52 7.60 -17.66
C ASP A 680 29.08 6.35 -18.40
N ARG A 681 30.36 6.46 -18.89
CA ARG A 681 31.03 5.37 -19.60
C ARG A 681 31.47 4.23 -18.66
N ARG A 682 31.51 4.47 -17.36
CA ARG A 682 31.87 3.48 -16.33
C ARG A 682 30.66 2.69 -15.83
N GLY A 683 29.46 3.02 -16.32
CA GLY A 683 28.24 2.37 -15.91
C GLY A 683 27.56 3.00 -14.69
N ILE A 684 28.03 4.15 -14.23
CA ILE A 684 27.42 4.87 -13.11
C ILE A 684 26.25 5.70 -13.64
N THR A 685 25.10 5.59 -13.01
CA THR A 685 23.91 6.38 -13.32
C THR A 685 23.75 7.51 -12.31
N TYR A 686 23.51 8.70 -12.82
CA TYR A 686 23.18 9.92 -12.08
C TYR A 686 21.76 10.29 -12.41
N ARG A 687 20.89 10.39 -11.39
CA ARG A 687 19.48 10.68 -11.55
C ARG A 687 19.08 11.87 -10.70
N LEU A 688 18.36 12.79 -11.30
CA LEU A 688 17.67 13.89 -10.63
C LEU A 688 16.17 13.62 -10.72
N ASP A 689 15.50 13.59 -9.58
CA ASP A 689 14.04 13.55 -9.47
C ASP A 689 13.57 14.88 -8.86
N VAL A 690 12.47 15.42 -9.36
CA VAL A 690 11.76 16.53 -8.72
C VAL A 690 10.31 16.10 -8.56
N ARG A 691 9.91 15.92 -7.31
CA ARG A 691 8.54 15.57 -6.93
C ARG A 691 7.80 16.83 -6.52
N GLN A 692 6.47 16.85 -6.72
CA GLN A 692 5.67 18.05 -6.44
C GLN A 692 6.26 19.30 -7.14
N THR A 693 6.36 19.29 -8.48
CA THR A 693 6.91 20.42 -9.24
C THR A 693 6.08 21.71 -9.11
N SER A 694 4.84 21.59 -8.66
CA SER A 694 4.00 22.65 -8.12
C SER A 694 3.84 22.40 -6.62
N ASP A 695 3.88 23.42 -5.79
CA ASP A 695 3.59 23.32 -4.35
C ASP A 695 2.11 22.95 -4.14
N GLY A 696 1.77 21.70 -4.46
CA GLY A 696 0.40 21.19 -4.38
C GLY A 696 -0.01 20.92 -2.94
N ALA A 697 -1.21 21.34 -2.59
CA ALA A 697 -1.79 21.17 -1.27
C ALA A 697 -2.65 19.91 -1.15
N GLN A 698 -2.69 19.35 0.05
CA GLN A 698 -3.73 18.42 0.51
C GLN A 698 -4.63 19.19 1.46
N CYS A 699 -5.90 19.33 1.12
CA CYS A 699 -6.83 20.11 1.92
C CYS A 699 -7.90 19.22 2.54
N ARG A 700 -8.33 19.57 3.74
CA ARG A 700 -9.42 18.96 4.49
C ARG A 700 -10.45 20.05 4.83
N GLU A 701 -11.72 19.77 4.61
CA GLU A 701 -12.85 20.50 5.13
C GLU A 701 -13.53 19.62 6.16
N ARG A 702 -13.74 20.11 7.39
CA ARG A 702 -14.35 19.39 8.49
C ARG A 702 -15.51 20.19 9.05
N TRP A 703 -16.65 19.53 9.16
CA TRP A 703 -17.85 20.07 9.76
C TRP A 703 -18.07 19.36 11.10
N ARG A 704 -17.99 20.13 12.19
CA ARG A 704 -18.23 19.63 13.55
C ARG A 704 -19.62 20.00 13.99
N PHE A 705 -20.25 19.12 14.75
CA PHE A 705 -21.61 19.28 15.24
C PHE A 705 -21.65 19.24 16.77
N ASP A 706 -22.43 20.14 17.37
CA ASP A 706 -22.77 20.07 18.78
C ASP A 706 -23.79 18.93 18.99
N GLY A 707 -23.35 17.90 19.68
CA GLY A 707 -24.10 16.63 19.75
C GLY A 707 -23.86 15.72 18.54
N ARG A 708 -24.84 14.94 18.15
CA ARG A 708 -24.72 14.02 17.00
C ARG A 708 -24.83 14.76 15.68
N LEU A 709 -24.10 14.27 14.69
CA LEU A 709 -24.21 14.74 13.30
C LEU A 709 -25.70 14.74 12.82
N SER A 710 -26.49 13.76 13.25
CA SER A 710 -27.93 13.68 12.93
C SER A 710 -28.78 14.83 13.49
N ASP A 711 -28.32 15.50 14.55
CA ASP A 711 -29.05 16.62 15.13
C ASP A 711 -28.90 17.90 14.27
N GLY A 712 -27.85 17.93 13.43
CA GLY A 712 -27.64 19.00 12.44
C GLY A 712 -27.31 20.38 13.04
N ILE A 713 -26.84 20.42 14.28
CA ILE A 713 -26.44 21.65 14.96
C ILE A 713 -24.95 21.88 14.66
N LEU A 714 -24.66 22.70 13.66
CA LEU A 714 -23.28 23.01 13.29
C LEU A 714 -22.60 23.79 14.42
N GLU A 715 -21.50 23.27 14.94
CA GLU A 715 -20.63 23.92 15.91
C GLU A 715 -19.55 24.75 15.21
N GLU A 716 -18.86 24.12 14.27
CA GLU A 716 -17.69 24.69 13.61
C GLU A 716 -17.50 24.11 12.19
N LEU A 717 -16.94 24.93 11.30
CA LEU A 717 -16.46 24.54 9.99
C LEU A 717 -14.98 24.89 9.89
N GLU A 718 -14.13 23.89 9.74
CA GLU A 718 -12.68 24.00 9.59
C GLU A 718 -12.26 23.79 8.13
N TYR A 719 -11.29 24.56 7.67
CA TYR A 719 -10.63 24.37 6.38
C TYR A 719 -9.12 24.38 6.57
N ARG A 720 -8.47 23.23 6.37
CA ARG A 720 -7.03 23.02 6.57
C ARG A 720 -6.37 22.56 5.28
N CYS A 721 -5.24 23.18 4.92
CA CYS A 721 -4.39 22.75 3.82
C CYS A 721 -2.97 22.48 4.30
N THR A 722 -2.42 21.34 3.87
CA THR A 722 -1.05 20.89 4.14
C THR A 722 -0.20 21.04 2.89
N HIS A 723 0.94 21.70 3.01
CA HIS A 723 1.92 21.90 1.96
C HIS A 723 3.22 21.18 2.31
N GLY A 724 3.75 20.36 1.39
CA GLY A 724 5.02 19.65 1.56
C GLY A 724 6.15 20.21 0.68
N GLY A 725 5.87 21.25 -0.09
CA GLY A 725 6.82 21.92 -0.97
C GLY A 725 7.32 21.07 -2.14
N VAL A 726 8.20 21.64 -2.93
CA VAL A 726 8.91 20.96 -4.01
C VAL A 726 10.04 20.11 -3.43
N GLN A 727 10.12 18.84 -3.81
CA GLN A 727 11.06 17.87 -3.23
C GLN A 727 12.03 17.33 -4.29
N PRO A 728 13.16 18.01 -4.54
CA PRO A 728 14.20 17.47 -5.39
C PRO A 728 15.03 16.40 -4.68
N SER A 729 15.44 15.38 -5.44
CA SER A 729 16.38 14.37 -4.96
C SER A 729 17.39 14.02 -6.03
N PHE A 730 18.63 13.74 -5.61
CA PHE A 730 19.71 13.31 -6.48
C PHE A 730 20.20 11.93 -6.05
N THR A 731 20.27 11.01 -7.01
CA THR A 731 20.67 9.62 -6.76
C THR A 731 21.80 9.21 -7.68
N VAL A 732 22.78 8.50 -7.13
CA VAL A 732 23.90 7.88 -7.85
C VAL A 732 23.83 6.38 -7.64
N THR A 733 23.72 5.61 -8.72
CA THR A 733 23.63 4.14 -8.69
C THR A 733 24.71 3.51 -9.55
N GLY A 734 25.29 2.41 -9.11
CA GLY A 734 26.27 1.66 -9.88
C GLY A 734 26.39 0.20 -9.42
N THR A 735 27.05 -0.61 -10.26
CA THR A 735 27.36 -2.02 -9.99
C THR A 735 28.83 -2.30 -10.32
N PHE A 736 29.48 -3.17 -9.54
CA PHE A 736 30.83 -3.64 -9.74
C PHE A 736 30.88 -5.15 -9.85
#